data_7f79b1f954b71ef2174342c31645be84
#
_entry.id   7f79b1f954b71ef2174342c31645be84
#
_cell.length_a   1.000
_cell.length_b   1.000
_cell.length_c   1.000
_cell.angle_alpha   90.00
_cell.angle_beta   90.00
_cell.angle_gamma   90.00
#
_symmetry.space_group_name_H-M   'P 1'
#
loop_
_entity.id
_entity.type
_entity.pdbx_description
1 polymer ?
#
loop_
_entity_poly.entity_id
_entity_poly.type
_entity_poly.pdbx_seq_one_letter_code
_entity_poly.pdbx_strand_id
1 'polypeptide(L)'
;MTKPQVAPDMFDKHSNQDNMYKKSKKMTLKRSALSIATAVAALGVSQMACAELTWGESGSSQQERNFPVEQYQPDGYQPNSQSSSSQTNSFSQNNSQQSNAQQNNAYQADSGAGSFTAAAIAAERGDVNALYSYEQSMSGGLFAMYPAYWRMNLDLNSQSPAAVSQFVRQYPETVMAEKLAADFAETKAGSNDYAAVRQVANLITNADASEKCAVALGFNNGGDTMRAMASKSDVWLTTKKQPALCDQLALEMNNNALISNPERVSRLKRMLRKGKTGDIMALSSKLGTPIPYASLSEIQLNPSSFFSRFAREPASQTNQYLYLYAMGRVAEKSYREAALQLDFDIKQDNQRSAKLLTDDTRRAAYRTLGVQRMNHNTDDGFNVEAVDWFRNSLDNDFSFEEAEYYAMAAIRFSRWDDVVEAISRMDADSQKSNQWQYWLARAYEQSNDTKKRNTAKKMYQNIAKSNEYYGLMAKDKIGQRFDASRLGGSNLPNVSSADRARVMQNPHFARAFALYNADASRAYANREWNWAVKKARDSRDEKLIIAAARQAYDMGWLDRAIYAIDNTDNVNSVAISHPMPHQSAVVRHSQSAGIDPAWAYGIMRQESRFVASARSNVGASGLMQVMPDTAKYIARNLGETYSASRANSGDTNIRYGTWYMGDIFGKLNSQPVLATAGYNAGPNNAKRWQPSYGSLAADQYVESIAFPETRNYVKRVMENATIYSSLLGRDQPISQRMGTVPAAF
;
A
#
# COMPACT_ATOMS: atom_id res chain seq x y z
N MET A 1 66.00 -4.10 26.71
CA MET A 1 66.83 -5.16 26.13
C MET A 1 65.89 -6.00 25.26
N THR A 2 65.91 -6.15 24.05
CA THR A 2 66.70 -5.96 22.86
C THR A 2 65.75 -6.01 21.65
N LYS A 3 65.89 -5.04 20.77
CA LYS A 3 65.45 -5.10 19.34
C LYS A 3 66.56 -5.85 18.55
N PRO A 4 66.48 -6.00 17.24
CA PRO A 4 65.54 -6.44 16.21
C PRO A 4 66.21 -7.37 15.15
N GLN A 5 65.50 -7.76 14.05
CA GLN A 5 66.05 -8.00 12.69
C GLN A 5 64.90 -8.35 11.74
N VAL A 6 64.53 -7.60 10.76
CA VAL A 6 64.97 -7.13 9.43
C VAL A 6 65.10 -8.26 8.39
N ALA A 7 64.34 -8.08 7.33
CA ALA A 7 64.01 -8.76 6.08
C ALA A 7 65.22 -9.36 5.28
N PRO A 8 65.01 -10.03 4.10
CA PRO A 8 64.81 -9.28 2.84
C PRO A 8 63.88 -9.92 1.79
N ASP A 9 63.55 -9.04 0.82
CA ASP A 9 62.90 -9.14 -0.48
C ASP A 9 63.14 -10.43 -1.29
N MET A 10 62.13 -10.79 -2.12
CA MET A 10 62.36 -11.13 -3.52
C MET A 10 61.09 -10.89 -4.40
N PHE A 11 61.37 -10.21 -5.48
CA PHE A 11 60.55 -9.82 -6.62
C PHE A 11 60.03 -11.01 -7.45
N ASP A 12 58.98 -10.66 -8.20
CA ASP A 12 58.59 -11.16 -9.53
C ASP A 12 57.53 -12.28 -9.62
N LYS A 13 56.34 -11.86 -10.04
CA LYS A 13 55.47 -12.57 -10.99
C LYS A 13 54.29 -11.73 -11.42
N HIS A 14 54.53 -10.69 -12.19
CA HIS A 14 53.54 -10.10 -13.09
C HIS A 14 53.61 -10.86 -14.42
N SER A 15 52.64 -11.76 -14.72
CA SER A 15 52.30 -12.13 -16.11
C SER A 15 51.08 -13.05 -16.30
N ASN A 16 50.21 -13.26 -15.30
CA ASN A 16 49.06 -14.18 -15.48
C ASN A 16 47.66 -13.60 -15.16
N GLN A 17 47.55 -12.31 -14.89
CA GLN A 17 46.21 -11.71 -14.62
C GLN A 17 45.47 -11.19 -15.85
N ASP A 18 46.16 -10.85 -16.93
CA ASP A 18 45.50 -10.27 -18.12
C ASP A 18 44.77 -11.29 -19.01
N ASN A 19 45.07 -12.55 -18.94
CA ASN A 19 44.39 -13.59 -19.72
C ASN A 19 43.10 -14.14 -19.07
N MET A 20 42.94 -13.99 -17.75
CA MET A 20 41.70 -14.37 -17.07
C MET A 20 40.64 -13.28 -17.19
N TYR A 21 41.04 -12.01 -17.28
CA TYR A 21 40.08 -10.89 -17.39
C TYR A 21 39.44 -10.80 -18.78
N LYS A 22 40.14 -11.19 -19.83
CA LYS A 22 39.58 -11.26 -21.21
C LYS A 22 38.68 -12.46 -21.44
N LYS A 23 38.87 -13.58 -20.75
CA LYS A 23 37.95 -14.74 -20.79
C LYS A 23 36.70 -14.53 -19.97
N SER A 24 36.76 -13.81 -18.85
CA SER A 24 35.64 -13.46 -18.02
C SER A 24 34.70 -12.48 -18.71
N LYS A 25 35.20 -11.45 -19.41
CA LYS A 25 34.37 -10.49 -20.17
C LYS A 25 33.65 -11.12 -21.36
N LYS A 26 34.21 -12.12 -22.03
CA LYS A 26 33.52 -12.84 -23.12
C LYS A 26 32.46 -13.83 -22.63
N MET A 27 32.57 -14.35 -21.42
CA MET A 27 31.53 -15.19 -20.80
C MET A 27 30.42 -14.38 -20.18
N THR A 28 30.69 -13.20 -19.63
CA THR A 28 29.68 -12.30 -19.06
C THR A 28 28.81 -11.65 -20.14
N LEU A 29 29.38 -11.32 -21.30
CA LEU A 29 28.66 -10.80 -22.44
C LEU A 29 27.76 -11.84 -23.15
N LYS A 30 28.13 -13.12 -23.15
CA LYS A 30 27.27 -14.19 -23.66
C LYS A 30 26.16 -14.59 -22.67
N ARG A 31 26.36 -14.45 -21.36
CA ARG A 31 25.29 -14.66 -20.36
C ARG A 31 24.32 -13.49 -20.27
N SER A 32 24.76 -12.25 -20.45
CA SER A 32 23.86 -11.10 -20.48
C SER A 32 23.02 -11.02 -21.75
N ALA A 33 23.52 -11.46 -22.90
CA ALA A 33 22.71 -11.51 -24.12
C ALA A 33 21.65 -12.64 -24.10
N LEU A 34 21.94 -13.76 -23.44
CA LEU A 34 20.98 -14.85 -23.25
C LEU A 34 19.95 -14.53 -22.13
N SER A 35 20.36 -13.76 -21.11
CA SER A 35 19.47 -13.30 -20.03
C SER A 35 18.53 -12.18 -20.49
N ILE A 36 18.94 -11.37 -21.45
CA ILE A 36 18.07 -10.31 -22.01
C ILE A 36 17.05 -10.91 -22.98
N ALA A 37 17.40 -11.93 -23.75
CA ALA A 37 16.45 -12.60 -24.63
C ALA A 37 15.41 -13.45 -23.84
N THR A 38 15.82 -14.06 -22.73
CA THR A 38 14.89 -14.77 -21.83
C THR A 38 14.06 -13.82 -20.95
N ALA A 39 14.61 -12.66 -20.59
CA ALA A 39 13.88 -11.64 -19.83
C ALA A 39 12.81 -10.91 -20.68
N VAL A 40 13.07 -10.72 -21.99
CA VAL A 40 12.08 -10.11 -22.90
C VAL A 40 10.95 -11.09 -23.23
N ALA A 41 11.24 -12.39 -23.33
CA ALA A 41 10.20 -13.43 -23.48
C ALA A 41 9.39 -13.66 -22.18
N ALA A 42 10.03 -13.54 -21.00
CA ALA A 42 9.36 -13.65 -19.71
C ALA A 42 8.56 -12.39 -19.33
N LEU A 43 8.96 -11.20 -19.77
CA LEU A 43 8.22 -9.95 -19.52
C LEU A 43 6.94 -9.83 -20.36
N GLY A 44 6.88 -10.44 -21.53
CA GLY A 44 5.68 -10.46 -22.37
C GLY A 44 4.56 -11.36 -21.83
N VAL A 45 4.91 -12.43 -21.11
CA VAL A 45 3.94 -13.40 -20.57
C VAL A 45 3.55 -13.08 -19.12
N SER A 46 4.42 -12.48 -18.34
CA SER A 46 4.15 -12.14 -16.92
C SER A 46 3.22 -10.91 -16.74
N GLN A 47 3.09 -10.04 -17.74
CA GLN A 47 2.16 -8.90 -17.66
C GLN A 47 0.69 -9.27 -17.82
N MET A 48 0.36 -10.42 -18.43
CA MET A 48 -1.04 -10.87 -18.51
C MET A 48 -1.62 -11.41 -17.21
N ALA A 49 -0.79 -11.89 -16.28
CA ALA A 49 -1.25 -12.55 -15.05
C ALA A 49 -1.23 -11.66 -13.80
N CYS A 50 -0.55 -10.51 -13.81
CA CYS A 50 -0.20 -9.76 -12.61
C CYS A 50 -0.44 -8.24 -12.65
N ALA A 51 -1.32 -7.72 -13.50
CA ALA A 51 -1.82 -6.37 -13.30
C ALA A 51 -3.01 -6.42 -12.34
N GLU A 52 -2.73 -6.43 -11.04
CA GLU A 52 -3.76 -6.05 -10.07
C GLU A 52 -4.20 -4.62 -10.38
N LEU A 53 -5.46 -4.49 -10.73
CA LEU A 53 -6.13 -3.22 -10.85
C LEU A 53 -6.18 -2.57 -9.46
N THR A 54 -5.23 -1.69 -9.18
CA THR A 54 -5.38 -0.68 -8.15
C THR A 54 -6.39 0.33 -8.67
N TRP A 55 -7.65 0.11 -8.36
CA TRP A 55 -8.70 1.05 -8.70
C TRP A 55 -8.54 2.27 -7.80
N GLY A 56 -8.18 3.39 -8.40
CA GLY A 56 -8.07 4.67 -7.70
C GLY A 56 -9.44 5.09 -7.15
N GLU A 57 -9.57 5.15 -5.84
CA GLU A 57 -10.71 5.76 -5.20
C GLU A 57 -10.58 7.28 -5.26
N SER A 58 -11.52 7.91 -5.96
CA SER A 58 -11.77 9.34 -5.79
C SER A 58 -12.58 9.53 -4.51
N GLY A 59 -11.95 10.04 -3.46
CA GLY A 59 -12.61 10.69 -2.37
C GLY A 59 -13.11 9.81 -1.23
N SER A 60 -12.23 9.12 -0.59
CA SER A 60 -12.15 8.91 0.86
C SER A 60 -10.80 8.27 1.17
N SER A 61 -10.14 8.68 2.24
CA SER A 61 -8.80 8.28 2.63
C SER A 61 -8.74 6.83 3.14
N GLN A 62 -9.09 5.87 2.29
CA GLN A 62 -8.83 4.45 2.50
C GLN A 62 -7.78 4.02 1.48
N GLN A 63 -6.52 4.17 1.83
CA GLN A 63 -5.47 3.41 1.15
C GLN A 63 -5.71 1.93 1.46
N GLU A 64 -6.46 1.25 0.59
CA GLU A 64 -6.48 -0.19 0.60
C GLU A 64 -5.06 -0.70 0.39
N ARG A 65 -4.59 -1.54 1.31
CA ARG A 65 -3.44 -2.37 1.02
C ARG A 65 -3.82 -3.30 -0.10
N ASN A 66 -3.17 -3.15 -1.23
CA ASN A 66 -3.07 -4.21 -2.20
C ASN A 66 -2.25 -5.33 -1.55
N PHE A 67 -2.93 -6.35 -1.03
CA PHE A 67 -2.28 -7.64 -0.87
C PHE A 67 -1.94 -8.12 -2.28
N PRO A 68 -0.67 -8.40 -2.58
CA PRO A 68 -0.31 -9.00 -3.86
C PRO A 68 -1.05 -10.33 -3.97
N VAL A 69 -1.92 -10.45 -4.95
CA VAL A 69 -2.53 -11.73 -5.29
C VAL A 69 -1.47 -12.56 -5.99
N GLU A 70 -1.28 -13.76 -5.49
CA GLU A 70 -0.26 -14.70 -5.90
C GLU A 70 -0.25 -15.06 -7.36
N GLN A 71 0.98 -15.15 -7.86
CA GLN A 71 1.30 -16.03 -9.00
C GLN A 71 1.23 -17.49 -8.52
N TYR A 72 0.20 -18.19 -8.91
CA TYR A 72 0.15 -19.65 -8.84
C TYR A 72 0.98 -20.21 -10.01
N GLN A 73 2.17 -20.74 -9.74
CA GLN A 73 2.84 -21.67 -10.65
C GLN A 73 2.33 -23.07 -10.32
N PRO A 74 1.74 -23.77 -11.25
CA PRO A 74 1.43 -25.19 -11.04
C PRO A 74 2.72 -25.99 -11.13
N ASP A 75 3.17 -26.53 -10.00
CA ASP A 75 4.16 -27.60 -9.99
C ASP A 75 3.60 -28.82 -10.73
N GLY A 76 4.43 -29.36 -11.63
CA GLY A 76 4.07 -30.44 -12.53
C GLY A 76 3.51 -31.67 -11.81
N TYR A 77 2.29 -32.00 -12.12
CA TYR A 77 1.64 -33.23 -11.72
C TYR A 77 1.94 -34.31 -12.75
N GLN A 78 2.75 -35.30 -12.38
CA GLN A 78 2.81 -36.59 -13.08
C GLN A 78 1.86 -37.59 -12.39
N PRO A 79 1.00 -38.26 -13.12
CA PRO A 79 0.11 -39.27 -12.53
C PRO A 79 0.84 -40.60 -12.31
N ASN A 80 0.99 -41.01 -11.08
CA ASN A 80 1.31 -42.39 -10.75
C ASN A 80 0.03 -43.10 -10.26
N SER A 81 -0.41 -44.01 -11.08
CA SER A 81 -1.39 -45.03 -10.77
C SER A 81 -0.81 -46.04 -9.77
N GLN A 82 -1.42 -46.22 -8.61
CA GLN A 82 -1.57 -47.55 -7.99
C GLN A 82 -2.63 -47.52 -6.89
N SER A 83 -3.52 -48.47 -7.02
CA SER A 83 -4.63 -48.85 -6.17
C SER A 83 -4.17 -49.47 -4.84
N SER A 84 -4.83 -49.18 -3.72
CA SER A 84 -5.24 -50.19 -2.75
C SER A 84 -6.23 -49.66 -1.71
N SER A 85 -7.20 -50.42 -1.53
CA SER A 85 -8.39 -50.55 -0.71
C SER A 85 -8.31 -50.24 0.78
N SER A 86 -9.46 -49.70 1.27
CA SER A 86 -10.21 -49.99 2.50
C SER A 86 -9.64 -49.54 3.86
N GLN A 87 -10.33 -48.66 4.57
CA GLN A 87 -11.29 -49.06 5.60
C GLN A 87 -12.04 -47.83 6.16
N THR A 88 -13.33 -48.03 6.30
CA THR A 88 -14.36 -47.19 6.88
C THR A 88 -14.13 -46.90 8.36
N ASN A 89 -14.32 -45.64 8.80
CA ASN A 89 -14.98 -45.35 10.07
C ASN A 89 -15.85 -44.09 9.95
N SER A 90 -17.11 -44.33 10.11
CA SER A 90 -18.24 -43.41 10.14
C SER A 90 -18.22 -42.58 11.43
N PHE A 91 -18.29 -41.25 11.29
CA PHE A 91 -18.93 -40.40 12.28
C PHE A 91 -19.88 -39.42 11.59
N SER A 92 -21.14 -39.54 11.99
CA SER A 92 -22.26 -38.73 11.54
C SER A 92 -22.01 -37.25 11.75
N GLN A 93 -21.99 -36.44 10.70
CA GLN A 93 -22.26 -35.01 10.74
C GLN A 93 -23.34 -34.65 9.72
N ASN A 94 -24.38 -34.25 10.27
CA ASN A 94 -25.55 -33.47 9.86
C ASN A 94 -25.78 -33.09 8.39
N ASN A 95 -26.94 -33.38 7.95
CA ASN A 95 -27.78 -33.16 6.77
C ASN A 95 -27.88 -31.72 6.20
N SER A 96 -26.96 -30.79 6.46
CA SER A 96 -26.98 -29.47 5.85
C SER A 96 -26.04 -29.29 4.65
N GLN A 97 -25.14 -30.26 4.40
CA GLN A 97 -24.24 -30.19 3.25
C GLN A 97 -24.80 -30.82 1.96
N GLN A 98 -25.80 -31.71 2.04
CA GLN A 98 -26.38 -32.33 0.84
C GLN A 98 -27.29 -31.37 0.04
N SER A 99 -27.95 -30.41 0.63
CA SER A 99 -28.76 -29.42 -0.10
C SER A 99 -27.90 -28.36 -0.85
N ASN A 100 -26.71 -28.04 -0.34
CA ASN A 100 -25.81 -27.11 -1.00
C ASN A 100 -25.04 -27.76 -2.16
N ALA A 101 -24.71 -29.05 -2.08
CA ALA A 101 -24.03 -29.76 -3.17
C ALA A 101 -24.94 -29.94 -4.40
N GLN A 102 -26.26 -30.14 -4.23
CA GLN A 102 -27.20 -30.22 -5.34
C GLN A 102 -27.48 -28.90 -6.02
N GLN A 103 -27.51 -27.78 -5.27
CA GLN A 103 -27.60 -26.44 -5.88
C GLN A 103 -26.31 -26.05 -6.62
N ASN A 104 -25.13 -26.41 -6.10
CA ASN A 104 -23.87 -26.16 -6.78
C ASN A 104 -23.75 -26.95 -8.10
N ASN A 105 -24.23 -28.20 -8.16
CA ASN A 105 -24.17 -28.99 -9.39
C ASN A 105 -25.10 -28.47 -10.52
N ALA A 106 -26.20 -27.82 -10.18
CA ALA A 106 -27.07 -27.19 -11.19
C ALA A 106 -26.44 -25.96 -11.86
N TYR A 107 -25.52 -25.26 -11.17
CA TYR A 107 -24.80 -24.10 -11.71
C TYR A 107 -23.54 -24.48 -12.52
N GLN A 108 -22.99 -25.67 -12.36
CA GLN A 108 -21.79 -26.10 -13.08
C GLN A 108 -22.06 -26.51 -14.52
N ALA A 109 -23.28 -26.90 -14.86
CA ALA A 109 -23.57 -27.54 -16.15
C ALA A 109 -23.63 -26.58 -17.36
N ASP A 110 -23.70 -25.21 -17.14
CA ASP A 110 -23.91 -24.27 -18.26
C ASP A 110 -23.19 -22.92 -18.11
N SER A 111 -22.20 -22.82 -17.26
CA SER A 111 -21.55 -21.50 -16.98
C SER A 111 -20.50 -21.05 -18.01
N GLY A 112 -20.07 -21.91 -18.93
CA GLY A 112 -18.96 -21.64 -19.86
C GLY A 112 -17.58 -21.52 -19.19
N ALA A 113 -17.48 -21.80 -17.89
CA ALA A 113 -16.23 -21.65 -17.14
C ALA A 113 -15.13 -22.62 -17.57
N GLY A 114 -15.50 -23.82 -18.07
CA GLY A 114 -14.54 -24.78 -18.66
C GLY A 114 -13.89 -24.23 -19.95
N SER A 115 -14.71 -23.67 -20.83
CA SER A 115 -14.22 -22.99 -22.04
C SER A 115 -13.38 -21.74 -21.72
N PHE A 116 -13.77 -20.99 -20.68
CA PHE A 116 -12.98 -19.88 -20.16
C PHE A 116 -11.58 -20.32 -19.72
N THR A 117 -11.47 -21.39 -18.92
CA THR A 117 -10.18 -21.90 -18.44
C THR A 117 -9.28 -22.35 -19.61
N ALA A 118 -9.84 -23.05 -20.58
CA ALA A 118 -9.12 -23.47 -21.78
C ALA A 118 -8.64 -22.27 -22.63
N ALA A 119 -9.48 -21.26 -22.79
CA ALA A 119 -9.12 -20.01 -23.49
C ALA A 119 -8.06 -19.22 -22.73
N ALA A 120 -8.10 -19.20 -21.39
CA ALA A 120 -7.07 -18.55 -20.56
C ALA A 120 -5.71 -19.24 -20.76
N ILE A 121 -5.66 -20.57 -20.80
CA ILE A 121 -4.44 -21.34 -21.10
C ILE A 121 -3.91 -21.01 -22.51
N ALA A 122 -4.80 -20.88 -23.50
CA ALA A 122 -4.40 -20.46 -24.86
C ALA A 122 -3.79 -19.05 -24.85
N ALA A 123 -4.36 -18.13 -24.07
CA ALA A 123 -3.82 -16.78 -23.90
C ALA A 123 -2.43 -16.78 -23.26
N GLU A 124 -2.20 -17.58 -22.21
CA GLU A 124 -0.90 -17.73 -21.57
C GLU A 124 0.17 -18.28 -22.53
N ARG A 125 -0.24 -19.12 -23.47
CA ARG A 125 0.65 -19.67 -24.51
C ARG A 125 0.85 -18.75 -25.71
N GLY A 126 0.13 -17.65 -25.79
CA GLY A 126 0.14 -16.75 -26.94
C GLY A 126 -0.50 -17.38 -28.20
N ASP A 127 -1.38 -18.37 -28.04
CA ASP A 127 -2.01 -19.07 -29.17
C ASP A 127 -3.17 -18.25 -29.74
N VAL A 128 -2.83 -17.34 -30.67
CA VAL A 128 -3.80 -16.45 -31.35
C VAL A 128 -4.88 -17.23 -32.08
N ASN A 129 -4.54 -18.38 -32.71
CA ASN A 129 -5.50 -19.17 -33.48
C ASN A 129 -6.52 -19.86 -32.57
N ALA A 130 -6.05 -20.43 -31.46
CA ALA A 130 -6.94 -20.99 -30.46
C ALA A 130 -7.85 -19.91 -29.87
N LEU A 131 -7.32 -18.73 -29.53
CA LEU A 131 -8.11 -17.61 -29.03
C LEU A 131 -9.19 -17.17 -30.02
N TYR A 132 -8.88 -17.12 -31.31
CA TYR A 132 -9.87 -16.81 -32.35
C TYR A 132 -10.98 -17.86 -32.39
N SER A 133 -10.64 -19.15 -32.27
CA SER A 133 -11.61 -20.22 -32.21
C SER A 133 -12.52 -20.15 -30.98
N TYR A 134 -11.94 -19.78 -29.81
CA TYR A 134 -12.73 -19.55 -28.58
C TYR A 134 -13.60 -18.30 -28.69
N GLU A 135 -13.17 -17.24 -29.34
CA GLU A 135 -13.97 -16.04 -29.61
C GLU A 135 -15.26 -16.39 -30.35
N GLN A 136 -15.17 -17.28 -31.33
CA GLN A 136 -16.33 -17.76 -32.08
C GLN A 136 -17.22 -18.69 -31.24
N SER A 137 -16.63 -19.71 -30.61
CA SER A 137 -17.37 -20.73 -29.87
C SER A 137 -18.00 -20.22 -28.56
N MET A 138 -17.45 -19.20 -27.94
CA MET A 138 -17.96 -18.57 -26.70
C MET A 138 -18.81 -17.33 -26.98
N SER A 139 -19.09 -17.01 -28.24
CA SER A 139 -19.91 -15.87 -28.65
C SER A 139 -21.29 -15.92 -28.00
N GLY A 140 -21.76 -14.78 -27.48
CA GLY A 140 -23.03 -14.68 -26.75
C GLY A 140 -23.02 -15.28 -25.34
N GLY A 141 -21.98 -16.00 -24.95
CA GLY A 141 -21.84 -16.56 -23.60
C GLY A 141 -21.39 -15.54 -22.56
N LEU A 142 -21.44 -15.97 -21.30
CA LEU A 142 -21.13 -15.13 -20.14
C LEU A 142 -19.70 -14.55 -20.16
N PHE A 143 -18.75 -15.25 -20.80
CA PHE A 143 -17.32 -14.89 -20.89
C PHE A 143 -16.87 -14.53 -22.32
N ALA A 144 -17.80 -14.25 -23.23
CA ALA A 144 -17.51 -14.00 -24.65
C ALA A 144 -16.42 -12.92 -24.91
N MET A 145 -16.29 -11.93 -24.01
CA MET A 145 -15.30 -10.87 -24.15
C MET A 145 -13.86 -11.29 -23.89
N TYR A 146 -13.62 -12.39 -23.14
CA TYR A 146 -12.28 -12.73 -22.70
C TYR A 146 -11.35 -13.20 -23.83
N PRO A 147 -11.74 -14.13 -24.73
CA PRO A 147 -10.85 -14.53 -25.83
C PRO A 147 -10.47 -13.36 -26.75
N ALA A 148 -11.44 -12.50 -27.08
CA ALA A 148 -11.21 -11.32 -27.89
C ALA A 148 -10.27 -10.33 -27.19
N TYR A 149 -10.49 -10.07 -25.89
CA TYR A 149 -9.60 -9.23 -25.09
C TYR A 149 -8.17 -9.77 -25.09
N TRP A 150 -7.97 -11.06 -24.77
CA TRP A 150 -6.64 -11.67 -24.72
C TRP A 150 -5.95 -11.62 -26.09
N ARG A 151 -6.67 -11.95 -27.17
CA ARG A 151 -6.12 -11.89 -28.54
C ARG A 151 -5.66 -10.48 -28.91
N MET A 152 -6.48 -9.47 -28.62
CA MET A 152 -6.12 -8.07 -28.89
C MET A 152 -4.94 -7.61 -28.03
N ASN A 153 -4.88 -8.06 -26.77
CA ASN A 153 -3.84 -7.67 -25.84
C ASN A 153 -2.48 -8.29 -26.16
N LEU A 154 -2.43 -9.44 -26.84
CA LEU A 154 -1.16 -10.07 -27.29
C LEU A 154 -0.37 -9.18 -28.25
N ASP A 155 -1.06 -8.35 -29.05
CA ASP A 155 -0.43 -7.38 -29.94
C ASP A 155 -1.17 -6.04 -29.89
N LEU A 156 -1.20 -5.46 -28.69
CA LEU A 156 -1.98 -4.26 -28.40
C LEU A 156 -1.45 -3.03 -29.15
N ASN A 157 -0.15 -2.99 -29.39
CA ASN A 157 0.48 -1.88 -30.11
C ASN A 157 0.06 -1.79 -31.59
N SER A 158 -0.29 -2.90 -32.23
CA SER A 158 -0.79 -2.91 -33.60
C SER A 158 -2.30 -2.61 -33.72
N GLN A 159 -3.04 -2.64 -32.60
CA GLN A 159 -4.47 -2.35 -32.62
C GLN A 159 -4.75 -0.90 -33.00
N SER A 160 -5.87 -0.68 -33.70
CA SER A 160 -6.38 0.65 -33.98
C SER A 160 -7.35 1.15 -32.91
N PRO A 161 -7.47 2.47 -32.70
CA PRO A 161 -8.50 3.02 -31.81
C PRO A 161 -9.93 2.60 -32.19
N ALA A 162 -10.18 2.40 -33.48
CA ALA A 162 -11.46 1.93 -33.98
C ALA A 162 -11.77 0.49 -33.51
N ALA A 163 -10.76 -0.41 -33.56
CA ALA A 163 -10.91 -1.79 -33.10
C ALA A 163 -11.19 -1.85 -31.59
N VAL A 164 -10.47 -1.04 -30.79
CA VAL A 164 -10.73 -0.92 -29.34
C VAL A 164 -12.14 -0.38 -29.07
N SER A 165 -12.54 0.68 -29.77
CA SER A 165 -13.87 1.24 -29.65
C SER A 165 -14.97 0.26 -30.08
N GLN A 166 -14.71 -0.59 -31.06
CA GLN A 166 -15.63 -1.66 -31.47
C GLN A 166 -15.78 -2.70 -30.38
N PHE A 167 -14.68 -3.15 -29.77
CA PHE A 167 -14.70 -4.08 -28.64
C PHE A 167 -15.52 -3.51 -27.47
N VAL A 168 -15.30 -2.24 -27.08
CA VAL A 168 -16.04 -1.59 -26.00
C VAL A 168 -17.55 -1.51 -26.33
N ARG A 169 -17.92 -1.23 -27.58
CA ARG A 169 -19.35 -1.23 -28.00
C ARG A 169 -19.96 -2.64 -28.01
N GLN A 170 -19.16 -3.65 -28.32
CA GLN A 170 -19.62 -5.05 -28.33
C GLN A 170 -19.81 -5.61 -26.91
N TYR A 171 -18.96 -5.19 -25.96
CA TYR A 171 -18.97 -5.67 -24.58
C TYR A 171 -19.08 -4.51 -23.56
N PRO A 172 -20.14 -3.68 -23.69
CA PRO A 172 -20.26 -2.48 -22.89
C PRO A 172 -20.29 -2.81 -21.38
N GLU A 173 -19.77 -1.88 -20.60
CA GLU A 173 -19.74 -1.96 -19.13
C GLU A 173 -19.00 -3.15 -18.50
N THR A 174 -18.34 -4.00 -19.30
CA THR A 174 -17.52 -5.09 -18.77
C THR A 174 -16.17 -4.58 -18.27
N VAL A 175 -15.59 -5.27 -17.29
CA VAL A 175 -14.25 -4.94 -16.80
C VAL A 175 -13.19 -5.08 -17.91
N MET A 176 -13.40 -5.99 -18.88
CA MET A 176 -12.47 -6.16 -20.00
C MET A 176 -12.55 -5.03 -21.02
N ALA A 177 -13.72 -4.41 -21.19
CA ALA A 177 -13.86 -3.22 -22.05
C ALA A 177 -13.08 -2.03 -21.48
N GLU A 178 -13.24 -1.79 -20.19
CA GLU A 178 -12.48 -0.77 -19.46
C GLU A 178 -10.97 -1.02 -19.56
N LYS A 179 -10.57 -2.27 -19.23
CA LYS A 179 -9.16 -2.64 -19.22
C LYS A 179 -8.51 -2.55 -20.60
N LEU A 180 -9.17 -2.99 -21.66
CA LEU A 180 -8.61 -2.89 -23.02
C LEU A 180 -8.36 -1.45 -23.43
N ALA A 181 -9.31 -0.55 -23.14
CA ALA A 181 -9.17 0.86 -23.46
C ALA A 181 -8.01 1.51 -22.67
N ALA A 182 -7.87 1.18 -21.39
CA ALA A 182 -6.83 1.67 -20.51
C ALA A 182 -5.44 1.14 -20.90
N ASP A 183 -5.28 -0.19 -21.07
CA ASP A 183 -4.02 -0.82 -21.52
C ASP A 183 -3.58 -0.27 -22.90
N PHE A 184 -4.53 -0.05 -23.80
CA PHE A 184 -4.26 0.55 -25.10
C PHE A 184 -3.74 1.99 -24.98
N ALA A 185 -4.38 2.80 -24.13
CA ALA A 185 -3.96 4.18 -23.91
C ALA A 185 -2.54 4.24 -23.33
N GLU A 186 -2.19 3.38 -22.36
CA GLU A 186 -0.83 3.26 -21.82
C GLU A 186 0.18 2.85 -22.89
N THR A 187 -0.14 1.80 -23.66
CA THR A 187 0.74 1.29 -24.72
C THR A 187 1.02 2.37 -25.77
N LYS A 188 -0.03 3.09 -26.20
CA LYS A 188 0.08 4.16 -27.19
C LYS A 188 0.79 5.39 -26.64
N ALA A 189 0.57 5.76 -25.37
CA ALA A 189 1.32 6.82 -24.72
C ALA A 189 2.81 6.46 -24.61
N GLY A 190 3.13 5.23 -24.25
CA GLY A 190 4.51 4.73 -24.20
C GLY A 190 5.24 4.74 -25.55
N SER A 191 4.51 4.65 -26.66
CA SER A 191 5.03 4.79 -28.02
C SER A 191 4.85 6.20 -28.61
N ASN A 192 4.41 7.18 -27.82
CA ASN A 192 4.16 8.57 -28.20
C ASN A 192 3.03 8.75 -29.25
N ASP A 193 2.16 7.75 -29.44
CA ASP A 193 0.97 7.87 -30.30
C ASP A 193 -0.19 8.53 -29.53
N TYR A 194 -0.02 9.78 -29.19
CA TYR A 194 -1.01 10.56 -28.41
C TYR A 194 -2.32 10.80 -29.14
N ALA A 195 -2.32 10.72 -30.48
CA ALA A 195 -3.53 10.84 -31.26
C ALA A 195 -4.46 9.63 -31.02
N ALA A 196 -3.91 8.43 -30.97
CA ALA A 196 -4.64 7.21 -30.63
C ALA A 196 -5.17 7.25 -29.20
N VAL A 197 -4.37 7.73 -28.23
CA VAL A 197 -4.81 7.90 -26.83
C VAL A 197 -6.05 8.77 -26.74
N ARG A 198 -6.08 9.94 -27.40
CA ARG A 198 -7.26 10.84 -27.35
C ARG A 198 -8.53 10.20 -27.88
N GLN A 199 -8.42 9.29 -28.86
CA GLN A 199 -9.59 8.63 -29.44
C GLN A 199 -10.27 7.63 -28.48
N VAL A 200 -9.52 7.08 -27.53
CA VAL A 200 -10.05 6.11 -26.55
C VAL A 200 -10.22 6.72 -25.15
N ALA A 201 -9.71 7.91 -24.89
CA ALA A 201 -9.70 8.53 -23.55
C ALA A 201 -11.08 8.58 -22.89
N ASN A 202 -12.15 8.83 -23.62
CA ASN A 202 -13.53 8.87 -23.10
C ASN A 202 -14.12 7.48 -22.81
N LEU A 203 -13.45 6.40 -23.19
CA LEU A 203 -13.85 5.03 -22.90
C LEU A 203 -13.31 4.56 -21.56
N ILE A 204 -12.38 5.30 -20.96
CA ILE A 204 -11.71 4.98 -19.69
C ILE A 204 -12.40 5.77 -18.58
N THR A 205 -13.08 5.06 -17.68
CA THR A 205 -13.85 5.65 -16.58
C THR A 205 -13.23 5.41 -15.21
N ASN A 206 -12.28 4.47 -15.15
CA ASN A 206 -11.69 4.04 -13.90
C ASN A 206 -10.19 3.78 -14.05
N ALA A 207 -9.47 4.85 -14.39
CA ALA A 207 -8.04 4.81 -14.65
C ALA A 207 -7.22 4.76 -13.33
N ASP A 208 -6.17 3.95 -13.32
CA ASP A 208 -5.12 4.01 -12.30
C ASP A 208 -4.19 5.22 -12.51
N ALA A 209 -3.12 5.33 -11.71
CA ALA A 209 -2.20 6.46 -11.80
C ALA A 209 -1.46 6.53 -13.14
N SER A 210 -1.02 5.38 -13.69
CA SER A 210 -0.31 5.31 -14.96
C SER A 210 -1.24 5.61 -16.13
N GLU A 211 -2.42 5.02 -16.13
CA GLU A 211 -3.48 5.23 -17.12
C GLU A 211 -3.96 6.70 -17.15
N LYS A 212 -4.14 7.33 -15.98
CA LYS A 212 -4.43 8.77 -15.87
C LYS A 212 -3.34 9.61 -16.52
N CYS A 213 -2.07 9.27 -16.27
CA CYS A 213 -0.95 9.97 -16.87
C CYS A 213 -0.89 9.76 -18.39
N ALA A 214 -1.19 8.54 -18.89
CA ALA A 214 -1.29 8.26 -20.32
C ALA A 214 -2.34 9.14 -20.99
N VAL A 215 -3.54 9.20 -20.42
CA VAL A 215 -4.65 10.04 -20.91
C VAL A 215 -4.28 11.53 -20.88
N ALA A 216 -3.67 11.99 -19.79
CA ALA A 216 -3.23 13.37 -19.63
C ALA A 216 -2.13 13.76 -20.66
N LEU A 217 -1.19 12.85 -20.95
CA LEU A 217 -0.20 13.01 -22.03
C LEU A 217 -0.89 13.15 -23.39
N GLY A 218 -1.91 12.33 -23.65
CA GLY A 218 -2.73 12.42 -24.85
C GLY A 218 -3.35 13.81 -25.04
N PHE A 219 -3.95 14.37 -23.98
CA PHE A 219 -4.54 15.71 -24.01
C PHE A 219 -3.51 16.83 -24.10
N ASN A 220 -2.41 16.73 -23.32
CA ASN A 220 -1.33 17.71 -23.35
C ASN A 220 -0.76 17.89 -24.78
N ASN A 221 -0.48 16.78 -25.45
CA ASN A 221 0.03 16.77 -26.82
C ASN A 221 -1.04 17.07 -27.88
N GLY A 222 -2.30 17.11 -27.52
CA GLY A 222 -3.41 17.55 -28.36
C GLY A 222 -3.79 19.02 -28.20
N GLY A 223 -3.08 19.77 -27.36
CA GLY A 223 -3.36 21.18 -27.06
C GLY A 223 -4.46 21.39 -25.99
N ASP A 224 -5.09 20.33 -25.47
CA ASP A 224 -6.06 20.44 -24.37
C ASP A 224 -5.33 20.40 -23.01
N THR A 225 -4.62 21.49 -22.74
CA THR A 225 -3.83 21.64 -21.52
C THR A 225 -4.68 21.69 -20.25
N MET A 226 -5.95 22.09 -20.35
CA MET A 226 -6.87 22.11 -19.20
C MET A 226 -7.11 20.70 -18.65
N ARG A 227 -7.37 19.72 -19.52
CA ARG A 227 -7.53 18.32 -19.11
C ARG A 227 -6.23 17.70 -18.59
N ALA A 228 -5.10 18.05 -19.20
CA ALA A 228 -3.80 17.61 -18.72
C ALA A 228 -3.50 18.16 -17.29
N MET A 229 -3.85 19.42 -17.04
CA MET A 229 -3.65 20.10 -15.76
C MET A 229 -4.42 19.47 -14.58
N ALA A 230 -5.49 18.71 -14.85
CA ALA A 230 -6.21 17.99 -13.78
C ALA A 230 -5.32 16.99 -13.02
N SER A 231 -4.28 16.45 -13.67
CA SER A 231 -3.31 15.53 -13.02
C SER A 231 -2.07 16.24 -12.44
N LYS A 232 -2.00 17.59 -12.51
CA LYS A 232 -0.80 18.35 -12.15
C LYS A 232 -0.38 18.15 -10.67
N SER A 233 -1.32 18.21 -9.74
CA SER A 233 -1.03 18.03 -8.32
C SER A 233 -0.42 16.65 -8.05
N ASP A 234 -0.96 15.62 -8.69
CA ASP A 234 -0.58 14.24 -8.47
C ASP A 234 0.84 13.93 -8.99
N VAL A 235 1.21 14.53 -10.13
CA VAL A 235 2.48 14.22 -10.78
C VAL A 235 3.60 15.20 -10.44
N TRP A 236 3.29 16.48 -10.15
CA TRP A 236 4.30 17.51 -9.94
C TRP A 236 4.72 17.67 -8.48
N LEU A 237 3.77 17.60 -7.55
CA LEU A 237 4.04 17.86 -6.12
C LEU A 237 4.53 16.64 -5.34
N THR A 238 4.40 15.43 -5.89
CA THR A 238 4.87 14.21 -5.21
C THR A 238 6.39 14.05 -5.34
N THR A 239 7.01 13.51 -4.29
CA THR A 239 8.41 13.05 -4.27
C THR A 239 8.52 11.53 -4.26
N LYS A 240 7.39 10.82 -4.25
CA LYS A 240 7.33 9.35 -4.34
C LYS A 240 7.69 8.88 -5.74
N LYS A 241 8.19 7.65 -5.85
CA LYS A 241 8.42 7.02 -7.16
C LYS A 241 7.09 6.92 -7.90
N GLN A 242 7.06 7.39 -9.12
CA GLN A 242 5.88 7.38 -9.99
C GLN A 242 6.03 6.38 -11.14
N PRO A 243 4.91 6.00 -11.80
CA PRO A 243 4.95 5.35 -13.11
C PRO A 243 5.71 6.20 -14.14
N ALA A 244 6.36 5.57 -15.11
CA ALA A 244 7.18 6.25 -16.12
C ALA A 244 6.40 7.30 -16.91
N LEU A 245 5.14 7.03 -17.26
CA LEU A 245 4.28 7.98 -17.97
C LEU A 245 3.94 9.23 -17.14
N CYS A 246 3.88 9.10 -15.82
CA CYS A 246 3.70 10.25 -14.93
C CYS A 246 4.96 11.11 -14.85
N ASP A 247 6.14 10.49 -14.81
CA ASP A 247 7.42 11.22 -14.90
C ASP A 247 7.54 11.96 -16.24
N GLN A 248 7.11 11.33 -17.36
CA GLN A 248 7.06 11.94 -18.68
C GLN A 248 6.08 13.11 -18.71
N LEU A 249 4.87 12.95 -18.19
CA LEU A 249 3.88 14.01 -18.09
C LEU A 249 4.41 15.22 -17.31
N ALA A 250 5.05 14.99 -16.17
CA ALA A 250 5.66 16.05 -15.37
C ALA A 250 6.73 16.82 -16.16
N LEU A 251 7.57 16.10 -16.93
CA LEU A 251 8.59 16.69 -17.79
C LEU A 251 7.97 17.57 -18.90
N GLU A 252 6.95 17.06 -19.59
CA GLU A 252 6.25 17.80 -20.64
C GLU A 252 5.53 19.04 -20.11
N MET A 253 4.81 18.92 -18.98
CA MET A 253 4.20 20.08 -18.31
C MET A 253 5.22 21.17 -17.97
N ASN A 254 6.41 20.77 -17.50
CA ASN A 254 7.49 21.70 -17.23
C ASN A 254 8.01 22.37 -18.49
N ASN A 255 8.11 21.64 -19.61
CA ASN A 255 8.57 22.18 -20.90
C ASN A 255 7.55 23.13 -21.53
N ASN A 256 6.28 22.83 -21.41
CA ASN A 256 5.17 23.61 -22.00
C ASN A 256 4.71 24.80 -21.15
N ALA A 257 5.51 25.23 -20.17
CA ALA A 257 5.21 26.35 -19.26
C ALA A 257 3.90 26.20 -18.45
N LEU A 258 3.38 25.00 -18.31
CA LEU A 258 2.21 24.72 -17.46
C LEU A 258 2.55 24.77 -15.97
N ILE A 259 3.82 24.77 -15.65
CA ILE A 259 4.35 24.88 -14.28
C ILE A 259 4.92 26.27 -14.09
N SER A 260 4.46 26.96 -13.07
CA SER A 260 4.97 28.28 -12.70
C SER A 260 6.38 28.22 -12.05
N ASN A 261 7.10 29.33 -12.06
CA ASN A 261 8.41 29.38 -11.39
C ASN A 261 8.33 29.09 -9.87
N PRO A 262 7.35 29.58 -9.10
CA PRO A 262 7.20 29.17 -7.70
C PRO A 262 7.06 27.64 -7.53
N GLU A 263 6.27 26.97 -8.38
CA GLU A 263 6.11 25.51 -8.34
C GLU A 263 7.40 24.78 -8.73
N ARG A 264 8.20 25.34 -9.66
CA ARG A 264 9.53 24.81 -9.99
C ARG A 264 10.49 24.93 -8.82
N VAL A 265 10.51 26.07 -8.14
CA VAL A 265 11.35 26.30 -6.95
C VAL A 265 10.95 25.33 -5.84
N SER A 266 9.67 25.19 -5.59
CA SER A 266 9.12 24.23 -4.62
C SER A 266 9.60 22.80 -4.88
N ARG A 267 9.44 22.31 -6.12
CA ARG A 267 9.94 20.98 -6.52
C ARG A 267 11.45 20.89 -6.42
N LEU A 268 12.20 21.91 -6.86
CA LEU A 268 13.65 21.92 -6.77
C LEU A 268 14.13 21.75 -5.33
N LYS A 269 13.57 22.49 -4.39
CA LYS A 269 13.93 22.36 -2.96
C LYS A 269 13.71 20.94 -2.42
N ARG A 270 12.61 20.26 -2.84
CA ARG A 270 12.36 18.86 -2.46
C ARG A 270 13.37 17.91 -3.10
N MET A 271 13.72 18.14 -4.37
CA MET A 271 14.72 17.32 -5.08
C MET A 271 16.14 17.51 -4.53
N LEU A 272 16.49 18.69 -4.06
CA LEU A 272 17.79 18.95 -3.41
C LEU A 272 17.96 18.11 -2.14
N ARG A 273 16.87 17.71 -1.48
CA ARG A 273 16.94 16.78 -0.32
C ARG A 273 17.27 15.34 -0.73
N LYS A 274 16.69 14.82 -1.81
CA LYS A 274 16.83 13.39 -2.22
C LYS A 274 16.63 13.13 -3.71
N GLY A 275 16.79 14.11 -4.59
CA GLY A 275 16.54 13.94 -6.02
C GLY A 275 17.75 13.42 -6.81
N LYS A 276 17.48 13.02 -8.05
CA LYS A 276 18.52 12.65 -9.02
C LYS A 276 19.20 13.93 -9.55
N THR A 277 20.52 13.87 -9.73
CA THR A 277 21.32 15.01 -10.19
C THR A 277 20.86 15.57 -11.54
N GLY A 278 20.50 14.70 -12.49
CA GLY A 278 20.01 15.12 -13.81
C GLY A 278 18.73 15.97 -13.72
N ASP A 279 17.79 15.57 -12.88
CA ASP A 279 16.52 16.29 -12.70
C ASP A 279 16.74 17.64 -12.00
N ILE A 280 17.64 17.69 -11.01
CA ILE A 280 18.05 18.92 -10.33
C ILE A 280 18.65 19.91 -11.34
N MET A 281 19.57 19.44 -12.21
CA MET A 281 20.18 20.26 -13.26
C MET A 281 19.16 20.80 -14.24
N ALA A 282 18.29 19.92 -14.75
CA ALA A 282 17.24 20.33 -15.71
C ALA A 282 16.32 21.39 -15.10
N LEU A 283 15.88 21.21 -13.87
CA LEU A 283 14.96 22.12 -13.22
C LEU A 283 15.61 23.46 -12.86
N SER A 284 16.85 23.42 -12.34
CA SER A 284 17.61 24.66 -12.02
C SER A 284 17.94 25.48 -13.26
N SER A 285 18.22 24.81 -14.40
CA SER A 285 18.44 25.49 -15.68
C SER A 285 17.17 26.21 -16.17
N LYS A 286 16.01 25.58 -16.03
CA LYS A 286 14.70 26.22 -16.37
C LYS A 286 14.40 27.45 -15.50
N LEU A 287 14.95 27.50 -14.28
CA LEU A 287 14.81 28.65 -13.38
C LEU A 287 15.84 29.77 -13.65
N GLY A 288 16.72 29.62 -14.64
CA GLY A 288 17.79 30.57 -14.91
C GLY A 288 18.92 30.57 -13.87
N THR A 289 18.98 29.53 -13.03
CA THR A 289 19.99 29.36 -11.97
C THR A 289 20.64 27.99 -12.10
N PRO A 290 21.33 27.71 -13.21
CA PRO A 290 21.86 26.37 -13.50
C PRO A 290 22.85 25.90 -12.42
N ILE A 291 22.67 24.67 -11.97
CA ILE A 291 23.57 24.01 -11.03
C ILE A 291 24.50 23.10 -11.83
N PRO A 292 25.84 23.31 -11.77
CA PRO A 292 26.78 22.49 -12.51
C PRO A 292 26.84 21.04 -11.98
N TYR A 293 26.94 20.07 -12.89
CA TYR A 293 27.12 18.66 -12.52
C TYR A 293 28.36 18.45 -11.63
N ALA A 294 29.47 19.12 -11.94
CA ALA A 294 30.71 19.01 -11.18
C ALA A 294 30.50 19.38 -9.69
N SER A 295 29.73 20.44 -9.41
CA SER A 295 29.42 20.86 -8.05
C SER A 295 28.53 19.85 -7.30
N LEU A 296 27.52 19.30 -7.97
CA LEU A 296 26.69 18.24 -7.38
C LEU A 296 27.49 16.97 -7.11
N SER A 297 28.36 16.58 -8.03
CA SER A 297 29.22 15.39 -7.92
C SER A 297 30.24 15.54 -6.77
N GLU A 298 30.88 16.70 -6.67
CA GLU A 298 31.79 17.02 -5.58
C GLU A 298 31.11 16.92 -4.21
N ILE A 299 29.95 17.58 -4.06
CA ILE A 299 29.15 17.56 -2.82
C ILE A 299 28.69 16.14 -2.48
N GLN A 300 28.32 15.34 -3.48
CA GLN A 300 27.89 13.94 -3.26
C GLN A 300 29.02 13.08 -2.69
N LEU A 301 30.26 13.34 -3.12
CA LEU A 301 31.44 12.64 -2.61
C LEU A 301 31.84 13.10 -1.21
N ASN A 302 31.86 14.42 -0.98
CA ASN A 302 32.25 15.02 0.29
C ASN A 302 31.42 16.29 0.61
N PRO A 303 30.20 16.15 1.14
CA PRO A 303 29.35 17.29 1.43
C PRO A 303 29.94 18.24 2.49
N SER A 304 30.73 17.73 3.43
CA SER A 304 31.31 18.55 4.51
C SER A 304 32.36 19.55 4.01
N SER A 305 33.08 19.23 2.93
CA SER A 305 34.06 20.15 2.33
C SER A 305 33.40 21.40 1.74
N PHE A 306 32.17 21.24 1.25
CA PHE A 306 31.41 22.35 0.67
C PHE A 306 31.10 23.44 1.71
N PHE A 307 30.72 23.10 2.94
CA PHE A 307 30.37 24.10 3.97
C PHE A 307 31.55 25.00 4.31
N SER A 308 32.76 24.48 4.39
CA SER A 308 33.98 25.26 4.61
C SER A 308 34.24 26.25 3.48
N ARG A 309 33.91 25.92 2.25
CA ARG A 309 34.03 26.78 1.07
C ARG A 309 32.90 27.80 0.99
N PHE A 310 31.66 27.38 1.25
CA PHE A 310 30.46 28.18 1.17
C PHE A 310 30.57 29.49 1.97
N ALA A 311 31.21 29.46 3.14
CA ALA A 311 31.43 30.61 3.97
C ALA A 311 32.30 31.74 3.31
N ARG A 312 33.02 31.39 2.21
CA ARG A 312 33.94 32.30 1.49
C ARG A 312 33.41 32.68 0.10
N GLU A 313 32.33 32.09 -0.35
CA GLU A 313 31.76 32.32 -1.68
C GLU A 313 30.67 33.42 -1.63
N PRO A 314 30.42 34.11 -2.77
CA PRO A 314 29.31 35.09 -2.84
C PRO A 314 27.96 34.44 -2.56
N ALA A 315 27.07 35.15 -1.91
CA ALA A 315 25.70 34.78 -1.69
C ALA A 315 24.93 34.84 -3.03
N SER A 316 25.02 33.78 -3.83
CA SER A 316 24.26 33.60 -5.09
C SER A 316 23.13 32.60 -4.91
N GLN A 317 22.10 32.69 -5.75
CA GLN A 317 20.99 31.71 -5.70
C GLN A 317 21.48 30.28 -5.98
N THR A 318 22.45 30.09 -6.87
CA THR A 318 23.09 28.79 -7.12
C THR A 318 23.76 28.26 -5.87
N ASN A 319 24.50 29.08 -5.14
CA ASN A 319 25.16 28.66 -3.89
C ASN A 319 24.14 28.34 -2.78
N GLN A 320 22.99 29.03 -2.72
CA GLN A 320 21.89 28.67 -1.83
C GLN A 320 21.35 27.25 -2.14
N TYR A 321 21.16 26.91 -3.40
CA TYR A 321 20.72 25.57 -3.82
C TYR A 321 21.79 24.50 -3.55
N LEU A 322 23.07 24.79 -3.78
CA LEU A 322 24.15 23.88 -3.45
C LEU A 322 24.25 23.65 -1.93
N TYR A 323 24.00 24.68 -1.11
CA TYR A 323 23.91 24.55 0.34
C TYR A 323 22.79 23.57 0.74
N LEU A 324 21.59 23.74 0.18
CA LEU A 324 20.48 22.81 0.43
C LEU A 324 20.77 21.39 -0.01
N TYR A 325 21.47 21.23 -1.13
CA TYR A 325 21.90 19.91 -1.61
C TYR A 325 22.91 19.25 -0.64
N ALA A 326 23.90 20.00 -0.19
CA ALA A 326 24.88 19.53 0.79
C ALA A 326 24.19 19.14 2.12
N MET A 327 23.29 20.00 2.62
CA MET A 327 22.47 19.71 3.80
C MET A 327 21.65 18.43 3.62
N GLY A 328 21.04 18.22 2.46
CA GLY A 328 20.31 17.00 2.13
C GLY A 328 21.20 15.76 2.21
N ARG A 329 22.41 15.82 1.65
CA ARG A 329 23.38 14.68 1.64
C ARG A 329 23.93 14.37 3.04
N VAL A 330 24.21 15.38 3.86
CA VAL A 330 24.62 15.14 5.25
C VAL A 330 23.46 14.62 6.08
N ALA A 331 22.28 15.23 5.97
CA ALA A 331 21.11 14.83 6.73
C ALA A 331 20.60 13.42 6.38
N GLU A 332 20.81 12.96 5.14
CA GLU A 332 20.51 11.58 4.73
C GLU A 332 21.38 10.56 5.48
N LYS A 333 22.62 10.90 5.81
CA LYS A 333 23.54 10.06 6.58
C LYS A 333 23.37 10.26 8.09
N SER A 334 23.30 11.52 8.52
CA SER A 334 23.20 11.93 9.91
C SER A 334 22.48 13.27 10.02
N TYR A 335 21.20 13.24 10.37
CA TYR A 335 20.45 14.47 10.62
C TYR A 335 21.04 15.30 11.76
N ARG A 336 21.74 14.67 12.72
CA ARG A 336 22.41 15.36 13.84
C ARG A 336 23.59 16.19 13.37
N GLU A 337 24.47 15.62 12.53
CA GLU A 337 25.58 16.36 11.93
C GLU A 337 25.07 17.53 11.09
N ALA A 338 24.02 17.31 10.30
CA ALA A 338 23.39 18.37 9.54
C ALA A 338 22.80 19.49 10.43
N ALA A 339 22.18 19.13 11.55
CA ALA A 339 21.65 20.11 12.51
C ALA A 339 22.77 20.93 13.15
N LEU A 340 23.85 20.28 13.59
CA LEU A 340 25.04 20.98 14.14
C LEU A 340 25.66 21.93 13.11
N GLN A 341 25.74 21.49 11.84
CA GLN A 341 26.26 22.34 10.76
C GLN A 341 25.36 23.57 10.54
N LEU A 342 24.04 23.39 10.47
CA LEU A 342 23.08 24.49 10.29
C LEU A 342 23.18 25.49 11.46
N ASP A 343 23.22 25.02 12.69
CA ASP A 343 23.35 25.84 13.88
C ASP A 343 24.67 26.65 13.87
N PHE A 344 25.77 26.01 13.47
CA PHE A 344 27.04 26.68 13.30
C PHE A 344 26.95 27.77 12.24
N ASP A 345 26.44 27.47 11.06
CA ASP A 345 26.33 28.42 9.95
C ASP A 345 25.43 29.62 10.30
N ILE A 346 24.30 29.38 10.99
CA ILE A 346 23.41 30.47 11.47
C ILE A 346 24.12 31.35 12.50
N LYS A 347 24.89 30.78 13.43
CA LYS A 347 25.67 31.55 14.42
C LYS A 347 26.71 32.41 13.76
N GLN A 348 27.45 31.87 12.79
CA GLN A 348 28.42 32.59 11.98
C GLN A 348 27.75 33.71 11.17
N ASP A 349 26.62 33.40 10.55
CA ASP A 349 25.86 34.34 9.73
C ASP A 349 25.31 35.54 10.54
N ASN A 350 24.90 35.27 11.79
CA ASN A 350 24.44 36.34 12.70
C ASN A 350 25.53 37.37 13.10
N GLN A 351 26.80 36.97 12.96
CA GLN A 351 27.94 37.86 13.23
C GLN A 351 28.40 38.67 12.00
N ARG A 352 27.78 38.42 10.83
CA ARG A 352 28.14 39.06 9.56
C ARG A 352 27.26 40.26 9.27
N SER A 353 27.84 41.29 8.65
CA SER A 353 27.08 42.43 8.11
C SER A 353 26.24 42.05 6.89
N ALA A 354 26.76 41.15 6.04
CA ALA A 354 26.03 40.60 4.90
C ALA A 354 25.74 39.11 5.14
N LYS A 355 24.46 38.74 5.16
CA LYS A 355 24.01 37.37 5.39
C LYS A 355 24.39 36.46 4.22
N LEU A 356 24.92 35.27 4.52
CA LEU A 356 25.19 34.20 3.52
C LEU A 356 23.95 33.38 3.26
N LEU A 357 23.18 33.03 4.29
CA LEU A 357 21.96 32.28 4.19
C LEU A 357 20.76 33.21 4.05
N THR A 358 20.00 33.06 2.97
CA THR A 358 18.70 33.72 2.89
C THR A 358 17.72 33.07 3.88
N ASP A 359 16.68 33.82 4.28
CA ASP A 359 15.64 33.30 5.17
C ASP A 359 14.92 32.10 4.52
N ASP A 360 14.77 32.12 3.20
CA ASP A 360 14.19 31.03 2.43
C ASP A 360 15.06 29.75 2.49
N THR A 361 16.37 29.90 2.31
CA THR A 361 17.33 28.78 2.43
C THR A 361 17.35 28.21 3.85
N ARG A 362 17.29 29.08 4.85
CA ARG A 362 17.26 28.69 6.26
C ARG A 362 16.01 27.88 6.59
N ARG A 363 14.82 28.34 6.16
CA ARG A 363 13.58 27.58 6.29
C ARG A 363 13.65 26.24 5.58
N ALA A 364 14.13 26.19 4.34
CA ALA A 364 14.27 24.96 3.58
C ALA A 364 15.27 23.96 4.20
N ALA A 365 16.36 24.45 4.83
CA ALA A 365 17.30 23.63 5.57
C ALA A 365 16.66 23.03 6.83
N TYR A 366 15.95 23.80 7.63
CA TYR A 366 15.19 23.29 8.78
C TYR A 366 14.16 22.25 8.36
N ARG A 367 13.43 22.49 7.26
CA ARG A 367 12.49 21.49 6.69
C ARG A 367 13.19 20.20 6.29
N THR A 368 14.38 20.31 5.71
CA THR A 368 15.21 19.15 5.37
C THR A 368 15.56 18.33 6.62
N LEU A 369 15.94 18.98 7.71
CA LEU A 369 16.21 18.30 8.98
C LEU A 369 14.96 17.60 9.51
N GLY A 370 13.81 18.27 9.55
CA GLY A 370 12.55 17.68 10.01
C GLY A 370 12.16 16.46 9.20
N VAL A 371 12.16 16.56 7.87
CA VAL A 371 11.81 15.44 6.96
C VAL A 371 12.80 14.29 7.09
N GLN A 372 14.11 14.55 7.11
CA GLN A 372 15.12 13.50 7.25
C GLN A 372 15.03 12.83 8.63
N ARG A 373 14.75 13.58 9.69
CA ARG A 373 14.51 13.00 11.01
C ARG A 373 13.33 12.02 11.00
N MET A 374 12.23 12.38 10.33
CA MET A 374 11.07 11.51 10.22
C MET A 374 11.32 10.27 9.34
N ASN A 375 12.24 10.35 8.39
CA ASN A 375 12.66 9.22 7.56
C ASN A 375 13.67 8.30 8.25
N HIS A 376 14.48 8.82 9.19
CA HIS A 376 15.42 8.02 9.97
C HIS A 376 14.73 7.36 11.17
N ASN A 377 14.29 6.13 10.98
CA ASN A 377 13.51 5.35 11.95
C ASN A 377 14.35 4.67 13.01
N THR A 378 15.65 4.93 13.10
CA THR A 378 16.50 3.84 13.51
C THR A 378 16.96 3.88 14.95
N ASP A 379 17.35 4.98 15.58
CA ASP A 379 18.28 4.69 16.65
C ASP A 379 17.91 5.16 18.06
N ASP A 380 17.08 6.15 18.22
CA ASP A 380 16.91 6.76 19.54
C ASP A 380 15.56 7.41 19.79
N GLY A 381 14.57 6.90 19.08
CA GLY A 381 13.22 7.44 19.16
C GLY A 381 13.15 8.85 18.52
N PHE A 382 11.94 9.32 18.44
CA PHE A 382 11.69 10.71 18.03
C PHE A 382 12.28 11.66 19.07
N ASN A 383 12.86 12.76 18.62
CA ASN A 383 13.22 13.86 19.50
C ASN A 383 12.35 15.09 19.22
N VAL A 384 12.14 15.91 20.25
CA VAL A 384 11.28 17.10 20.17
C VAL A 384 11.83 18.14 19.20
N GLU A 385 13.13 18.13 18.91
CA GLU A 385 13.80 19.02 17.98
C GLU A 385 13.19 18.99 16.58
N ALA A 386 12.66 17.84 16.16
CA ALA A 386 11.97 17.74 14.88
C ALA A 386 10.77 18.70 14.79
N VAL A 387 10.03 18.89 15.89
CA VAL A 387 8.92 19.85 15.96
C VAL A 387 9.43 21.27 15.79
N ASP A 388 10.53 21.62 16.46
CA ASP A 388 11.12 22.96 16.39
C ASP A 388 11.71 23.22 14.98
N TRP A 389 12.31 22.21 14.33
CA TRP A 389 12.77 22.34 12.94
C TRP A 389 11.61 22.59 11.98
N PHE A 390 10.49 21.87 12.09
CA PHE A 390 9.31 22.13 11.27
C PHE A 390 8.75 23.54 11.55
N ARG A 391 8.66 23.96 12.83
CA ARG A 391 8.20 25.29 13.20
C ARG A 391 9.10 26.38 12.59
N ASN A 392 10.42 26.23 12.63
CA ASN A 392 11.38 27.18 12.04
C ASN A 392 11.39 27.14 10.50
N SER A 393 10.70 26.16 9.89
CA SER A 393 10.61 26.00 8.45
C SER A 393 9.31 26.52 7.83
N LEU A 394 8.43 27.14 8.63
CA LEU A 394 7.09 27.54 8.19
C LEU A 394 7.14 28.55 7.03
N ASP A 395 6.48 28.22 5.94
CA ASP A 395 6.16 29.03 4.78
C ASP A 395 4.90 28.49 4.08
N ASN A 396 4.57 28.99 2.91
CA ASN A 396 3.40 28.53 2.15
C ASN A 396 3.70 27.33 1.23
N ASP A 397 4.90 26.74 1.33
CA ASP A 397 5.38 25.66 0.46
C ASP A 397 5.47 24.31 1.22
N PHE A 398 4.47 23.97 2.03
CA PHE A 398 4.36 22.64 2.62
C PHE A 398 3.65 21.67 1.65
N SER A 399 4.23 20.47 1.43
CA SER A 399 3.47 19.36 0.86
C SER A 399 2.63 18.69 1.96
N PHE A 400 1.62 17.91 1.52
CA PHE A 400 0.86 17.09 2.46
C PHE A 400 1.77 16.19 3.31
N GLU A 401 2.76 15.53 2.69
CA GLU A 401 3.70 14.66 3.39
C GLU A 401 4.54 15.41 4.45
N GLU A 402 4.99 16.62 4.15
CA GLU A 402 5.73 17.45 5.11
C GLU A 402 4.83 17.89 6.28
N ALA A 403 3.58 18.25 6.00
CA ALA A 403 2.60 18.60 7.02
C ALA A 403 2.21 17.37 7.87
N GLU A 404 2.07 16.21 7.27
CA GLU A 404 1.84 14.93 7.97
C GLU A 404 3.01 14.63 8.93
N TYR A 405 4.24 14.72 8.48
CA TYR A 405 5.43 14.51 9.31
C TYR A 405 5.49 15.50 10.49
N TYR A 406 5.18 16.78 10.24
CA TYR A 406 5.11 17.78 11.30
C TYR A 406 4.03 17.42 12.32
N ALA A 407 2.82 17.07 11.86
CA ALA A 407 1.74 16.66 12.74
C ALA A 407 2.12 15.41 13.58
N MET A 408 2.72 14.39 12.96
CA MET A 408 3.17 13.18 13.66
C MET A 408 4.21 13.49 14.76
N ALA A 409 5.20 14.33 14.46
CA ALA A 409 6.18 14.76 15.43
C ALA A 409 5.52 15.54 16.58
N ALA A 410 4.65 16.49 16.26
CA ALA A 410 3.94 17.31 17.24
C ALA A 410 2.99 16.45 18.14
N ILE A 411 2.25 15.51 17.54
CA ILE A 411 1.37 14.57 18.26
C ILE A 411 2.18 13.76 19.28
N ARG A 412 3.33 13.23 18.86
CA ARG A 412 4.16 12.40 19.74
C ARG A 412 4.60 13.12 21.00
N PHE A 413 4.90 14.41 20.91
CA PHE A 413 5.38 15.21 22.03
C PHE A 413 4.31 16.11 22.67
N SER A 414 3.02 15.85 22.34
CA SER A 414 1.89 16.64 22.87
C SER A 414 2.03 18.14 22.64
N ARG A 415 2.68 18.53 21.52
CA ARG A 415 2.85 19.93 21.12
C ARG A 415 1.59 20.38 20.36
N TRP A 416 0.52 20.62 21.12
CA TRP A 416 -0.84 20.75 20.57
C TRP A 416 -1.03 21.96 19.65
N ASP A 417 -0.36 23.08 19.90
CA ASP A 417 -0.40 24.23 19.00
C ASP A 417 0.27 23.90 17.66
N ASP A 418 1.36 23.13 17.69
CA ASP A 418 2.03 22.64 16.49
C ASP A 418 1.18 21.61 15.72
N VAL A 419 0.37 20.81 16.41
CA VAL A 419 -0.62 19.92 15.75
C VAL A 419 -1.63 20.73 14.97
N VAL A 420 -2.17 21.82 15.57
CA VAL A 420 -3.12 22.72 14.89
C VAL A 420 -2.47 23.37 13.67
N GLU A 421 -1.24 23.88 13.82
CA GLU A 421 -0.50 24.52 12.73
C GLU A 421 -0.23 23.52 11.60
N ALA A 422 0.26 22.31 11.91
CA ALA A 422 0.56 21.29 10.91
C ALA A 422 -0.68 20.87 10.12
N ILE A 423 -1.82 20.65 10.79
CA ILE A 423 -3.09 20.29 10.13
C ILE A 423 -3.56 21.43 9.22
N SER A 424 -3.39 22.69 9.62
CA SER A 424 -3.78 23.85 8.81
C SER A 424 -3.00 23.95 7.48
N ARG A 425 -1.85 23.28 7.37
CA ARG A 425 -1.00 23.23 6.17
C ARG A 425 -1.39 22.12 5.20
N MET A 426 -2.27 21.20 5.59
CA MET A 426 -2.76 20.14 4.73
C MET A 426 -3.79 20.67 3.74
N ASP A 427 -4.03 19.91 2.67
CA ASP A 427 -5.12 20.21 1.75
C ASP A 427 -6.51 20.10 2.43
N ALA A 428 -7.50 20.74 1.82
CA ALA A 428 -8.84 20.86 2.43
C ALA A 428 -9.53 19.51 2.66
N ASP A 429 -9.28 18.50 1.84
CA ASP A 429 -9.93 17.20 1.97
C ASP A 429 -9.25 16.36 3.06
N SER A 430 -7.93 16.40 3.12
CA SER A 430 -7.18 15.81 4.24
C SER A 430 -7.61 16.40 5.58
N GLN A 431 -7.74 17.73 5.69
CA GLN A 431 -8.21 18.38 6.91
C GLN A 431 -9.59 17.90 7.37
N LYS A 432 -10.49 17.52 6.43
CA LYS A 432 -11.85 17.01 6.74
C LYS A 432 -11.88 15.53 7.14
N SER A 433 -10.80 14.79 6.91
CA SER A 433 -10.76 13.35 7.24
C SER A 433 -10.94 13.12 8.75
N ASN A 434 -11.54 11.98 9.11
CA ASN A 434 -11.73 11.60 10.52
C ASN A 434 -10.39 11.57 11.29
N GLN A 435 -9.30 11.21 10.65
CA GLN A 435 -7.95 11.22 11.23
C GLN A 435 -7.57 12.62 11.72
N TRP A 436 -7.53 13.59 10.81
CA TRP A 436 -7.03 14.92 11.16
C TRP A 436 -8.05 15.72 11.97
N GLN A 437 -9.34 15.46 11.79
CA GLN A 437 -10.38 16.01 12.68
C GLN A 437 -10.26 15.47 14.12
N TYR A 438 -9.92 14.18 14.31
CA TYR A 438 -9.67 13.61 15.63
C TYR A 438 -8.47 14.29 16.31
N TRP A 439 -7.34 14.45 15.61
CA TRP A 439 -6.16 15.06 16.18
C TRP A 439 -6.33 16.56 16.43
N LEU A 440 -7.08 17.26 15.60
CA LEU A 440 -7.46 18.65 15.85
C LEU A 440 -8.37 18.77 17.09
N ALA A 441 -9.31 17.86 17.24
CA ALA A 441 -10.18 17.81 18.45
C ALA A 441 -9.32 17.49 19.70
N ARG A 442 -8.34 16.57 19.61
CA ARG A 442 -7.40 16.28 20.70
C ARG A 442 -6.60 17.52 21.10
N ALA A 443 -6.12 18.31 20.14
CA ALA A 443 -5.41 19.55 20.40
C ALA A 443 -6.33 20.61 21.06
N TYR A 444 -7.56 20.76 20.57
CA TYR A 444 -8.53 21.70 21.14
C TYR A 444 -9.02 21.27 22.54
N GLU A 445 -9.09 19.99 22.82
CA GLU A 445 -9.41 19.44 24.15
C GLU A 445 -8.41 19.90 25.23
N GLN A 446 -7.13 20.02 24.86
CA GLN A 446 -6.05 20.45 25.75
C GLN A 446 -5.93 21.98 25.89
N SER A 447 -6.71 22.74 25.14
CA SER A 447 -6.65 24.21 25.19
C SER A 447 -7.31 24.76 26.46
N ASN A 448 -6.77 25.85 26.97
CA ASN A 448 -7.40 26.64 28.05
C ASN A 448 -8.65 27.40 27.58
N ASP A 449 -8.85 27.56 26.27
CA ASP A 449 -10.02 28.22 25.68
C ASP A 449 -11.25 27.31 25.72
N THR A 450 -12.28 27.76 26.46
CA THR A 450 -13.55 27.05 26.57
C THR A 450 -14.27 26.88 25.23
N LYS A 451 -14.15 27.83 24.29
CA LYS A 451 -14.72 27.71 22.95
C LYS A 451 -14.07 26.58 22.17
N LYS A 452 -12.73 26.47 22.23
CA LYS A 452 -11.99 25.37 21.60
C LYS A 452 -12.38 24.01 22.20
N ARG A 453 -12.48 23.87 23.54
CA ARG A 453 -12.94 22.63 24.17
C ARG A 453 -14.36 22.25 23.78
N ASN A 454 -15.28 23.22 23.67
CA ASN A 454 -16.65 22.94 23.19
C ASN A 454 -16.67 22.54 21.72
N THR A 455 -15.79 23.11 20.90
CA THR A 455 -15.61 22.69 19.49
C THR A 455 -15.08 21.26 19.42
N ALA A 456 -14.11 20.87 20.23
CA ALA A 456 -13.61 19.50 20.32
C ALA A 456 -14.74 18.49 20.60
N LYS A 457 -15.62 18.78 21.55
CA LYS A 457 -16.80 17.92 21.84
C LYS A 457 -17.68 17.71 20.61
N LYS A 458 -18.00 18.77 19.87
CA LYS A 458 -18.80 18.70 18.64
C LYS A 458 -18.10 17.88 17.55
N MET A 459 -16.77 18.04 17.43
CA MET A 459 -15.96 17.28 16.49
C MET A 459 -15.99 15.79 16.83
N TYR A 460 -15.76 15.41 18.10
CA TYR A 460 -15.89 14.02 18.54
C TYR A 460 -17.28 13.43 18.28
N GLN A 461 -18.36 14.18 18.54
CA GLN A 461 -19.72 13.76 18.23
C GLN A 461 -19.92 13.47 16.73
N ASN A 462 -19.30 14.26 15.86
CA ASN A 462 -19.39 14.02 14.42
C ASN A 462 -18.56 12.80 13.98
N ILE A 463 -17.32 12.69 14.44
CA ILE A 463 -16.42 11.57 14.12
C ILE A 463 -16.98 10.24 14.66
N ALA A 464 -17.60 10.26 15.84
CA ALA A 464 -18.21 9.09 16.49
C ALA A 464 -19.37 8.45 15.69
N LYS A 465 -19.86 9.09 14.63
CA LYS A 465 -20.83 8.47 13.71
C LYS A 465 -20.20 7.33 12.91
N SER A 466 -18.90 7.37 12.68
CA SER A 466 -18.13 6.29 12.04
C SER A 466 -17.84 5.15 13.02
N ASN A 467 -17.64 3.94 12.48
CA ASN A 467 -17.19 2.77 13.24
C ASN A 467 -15.74 2.38 12.92
N GLU A 468 -15.03 3.21 12.17
CA GLU A 468 -13.61 3.08 11.94
C GLU A 468 -12.78 3.46 13.18
N TYR A 469 -11.48 3.23 13.14
CA TYR A 469 -10.53 3.49 14.24
C TYR A 469 -10.77 4.83 14.95
N TYR A 470 -10.79 5.95 14.20
CA TYR A 470 -10.99 7.28 14.81
C TYR A 470 -12.42 7.51 15.29
N GLY A 471 -13.40 6.87 14.63
CA GLY A 471 -14.80 6.87 15.09
C GLY A 471 -14.94 6.15 16.44
N LEU A 472 -14.30 5.01 16.60
CA LEU A 472 -14.26 4.26 17.87
C LEU A 472 -13.54 5.06 18.97
N MET A 473 -12.38 5.66 18.65
CA MET A 473 -11.66 6.54 19.57
C MET A 473 -12.51 7.77 19.99
N ALA A 474 -13.23 8.36 19.06
CA ALA A 474 -14.13 9.48 19.35
C ALA A 474 -15.34 9.08 20.19
N LYS A 475 -15.91 7.87 19.98
CA LYS A 475 -16.96 7.30 20.86
C LYS A 475 -16.49 7.25 22.31
N ASP A 476 -15.27 6.74 22.54
CA ASP A 476 -14.72 6.67 23.90
C ASP A 476 -14.57 8.08 24.52
N LYS A 477 -14.17 9.08 23.74
CA LYS A 477 -14.03 10.48 24.19
C LYS A 477 -15.35 11.14 24.64
N ILE A 478 -16.47 10.67 24.13
CA ILE A 478 -17.80 11.18 24.50
C ILE A 478 -18.60 10.20 25.38
N GLY A 479 -17.93 9.17 25.91
CA GLY A 479 -18.55 8.17 26.79
C GLY A 479 -19.52 7.21 26.07
N GLN A 480 -19.46 7.13 24.74
CA GLN A 480 -20.21 6.15 23.95
C GLN A 480 -19.36 4.89 23.75
N ARG A 481 -20.02 3.77 23.49
CA ARG A 481 -19.37 2.51 23.17
C ARG A 481 -19.85 1.99 21.83
N PHE A 482 -18.96 1.23 21.18
CA PHE A 482 -19.38 0.44 20.04
C PHE A 482 -20.24 -0.72 20.52
N ASP A 483 -21.38 -0.92 19.86
CA ASP A 483 -22.33 -1.98 20.18
C ASP A 483 -22.70 -2.70 18.88
N ALA A 484 -22.16 -3.90 18.69
CA ALA A 484 -22.40 -4.73 17.51
C ALA A 484 -23.89 -5.07 17.35
N SER A 485 -24.66 -5.15 18.43
CA SER A 485 -26.09 -5.50 18.37
C SER A 485 -26.91 -4.48 17.57
N ARG A 486 -26.51 -3.20 17.61
CA ARG A 486 -27.14 -2.12 16.83
C ARG A 486 -26.88 -2.24 15.31
N LEU A 487 -25.92 -3.06 14.92
CA LEU A 487 -25.54 -3.34 13.53
C LEU A 487 -25.89 -4.78 13.12
N GLY A 488 -26.90 -5.36 13.74
CA GLY A 488 -27.35 -6.73 13.50
C GLY A 488 -26.68 -7.79 14.37
N GLY A 489 -25.61 -7.46 15.12
CA GLY A 489 -24.86 -8.41 15.95
C GLY A 489 -24.32 -9.57 15.12
N SER A 490 -24.45 -10.78 15.63
CA SER A 490 -24.06 -12.01 14.92
C SER A 490 -25.11 -12.48 13.88
N ASN A 491 -26.22 -11.75 13.72
CA ASN A 491 -27.26 -12.14 12.77
C ASN A 491 -26.89 -11.72 11.35
N LEU A 492 -26.91 -12.68 10.44
CA LEU A 492 -26.75 -12.41 9.02
C LEU A 492 -27.98 -11.68 8.47
N PRO A 493 -27.82 -10.73 7.53
CA PRO A 493 -28.94 -10.03 6.93
C PRO A 493 -29.89 -11.02 6.23
N ASN A 494 -31.18 -10.80 6.39
CA ASN A 494 -32.17 -11.56 5.66
C ASN A 494 -32.22 -11.09 4.20
N VAL A 495 -31.99 -12.02 3.27
CA VAL A 495 -31.99 -11.75 1.83
C VAL A 495 -33.06 -12.63 1.19
N SER A 496 -34.02 -12.02 0.51
CA SER A 496 -35.10 -12.72 -0.15
C SER A 496 -34.60 -13.60 -1.33
N SER A 497 -35.39 -14.60 -1.71
CA SER A 497 -35.11 -15.40 -2.92
C SER A 497 -35.08 -14.53 -4.19
N ALA A 498 -35.90 -13.48 -4.24
CA ALA A 498 -35.92 -12.53 -5.35
C ALA A 498 -34.61 -11.72 -5.42
N ASP A 499 -34.07 -11.26 -4.27
CA ASP A 499 -32.80 -10.54 -4.23
C ASP A 499 -31.63 -11.46 -4.64
N ARG A 500 -31.63 -12.73 -4.20
CA ARG A 500 -30.64 -13.72 -4.64
C ARG A 500 -30.73 -14.00 -6.14
N ALA A 501 -31.92 -14.13 -6.70
CA ALA A 501 -32.14 -14.29 -8.14
C ALA A 501 -31.61 -13.06 -8.91
N ARG A 502 -31.85 -11.86 -8.40
CA ARG A 502 -31.35 -10.61 -8.96
C ARG A 502 -29.83 -10.55 -9.01
N VAL A 503 -29.12 -11.05 -7.99
CA VAL A 503 -27.68 -11.17 -7.99
C VAL A 503 -27.18 -12.04 -9.17
N MET A 504 -27.83 -13.19 -9.40
CA MET A 504 -27.46 -14.12 -10.46
C MET A 504 -27.90 -13.64 -11.86
N GLN A 505 -28.90 -12.76 -11.95
CA GLN A 505 -29.27 -12.08 -13.19
C GLN A 505 -28.32 -10.95 -13.55
N ASN A 506 -27.58 -10.40 -12.58
CA ASN A 506 -26.56 -9.41 -12.86
C ASN A 506 -25.34 -10.07 -13.49
N PRO A 507 -24.95 -9.71 -14.74
CA PRO A 507 -23.92 -10.43 -15.47
C PRO A 507 -22.54 -10.33 -14.82
N HIS A 508 -22.25 -9.28 -14.08
CA HIS A 508 -20.97 -9.10 -13.40
C HIS A 508 -20.84 -10.06 -12.20
N PHE A 509 -21.86 -10.12 -11.33
CA PHE A 509 -21.88 -11.08 -10.23
C PHE A 509 -21.96 -12.52 -10.73
N ALA A 510 -22.75 -12.78 -11.76
CA ALA A 510 -22.84 -14.11 -12.35
C ALA A 510 -21.47 -14.62 -12.84
N ARG A 511 -20.67 -13.78 -13.51
CA ARG A 511 -19.29 -14.12 -13.92
C ARG A 511 -18.41 -14.41 -12.71
N ALA A 512 -18.45 -13.54 -11.70
CA ALA A 512 -17.64 -13.70 -10.51
C ALA A 512 -17.94 -15.03 -9.80
N PHE A 513 -19.20 -15.36 -9.60
CA PHE A 513 -19.61 -16.63 -8.97
C PHE A 513 -19.29 -17.85 -9.84
N ALA A 514 -19.48 -17.78 -11.14
CA ALA A 514 -19.15 -18.86 -12.04
C ALA A 514 -17.64 -19.19 -12.02
N LEU A 515 -16.78 -18.20 -12.03
CA LEU A 515 -15.32 -18.37 -11.93
C LEU A 515 -14.89 -18.89 -10.54
N TYR A 516 -15.54 -18.44 -9.48
CA TYR A 516 -15.28 -18.92 -8.13
C TYR A 516 -15.64 -20.40 -7.97
N ASN A 517 -16.83 -20.81 -8.46
CA ASN A 517 -17.33 -22.18 -8.38
C ASN A 517 -16.54 -23.18 -9.22
N ALA A 518 -16.00 -22.72 -10.35
CA ALA A 518 -15.21 -23.57 -11.24
C ALA A 518 -13.75 -23.75 -10.76
N ASP A 519 -13.39 -23.19 -9.60
CA ASP A 519 -12.01 -23.14 -9.12
C ASP A 519 -11.03 -22.60 -10.18
N ALA A 520 -11.54 -21.77 -11.07
CA ALA A 520 -10.75 -21.02 -12.03
C ALA A 520 -9.85 -20.03 -11.28
N SER A 521 -8.92 -19.39 -11.97
CA SER A 521 -8.02 -18.43 -11.31
C SER A 521 -8.80 -17.43 -10.43
N ARG A 522 -8.51 -17.42 -9.14
CA ARG A 522 -9.13 -16.50 -8.17
C ARG A 522 -8.97 -15.04 -8.56
N ALA A 523 -7.89 -14.70 -9.26
CA ALA A 523 -7.65 -13.35 -9.74
C ALA A 523 -8.77 -12.87 -10.69
N TYR A 524 -9.22 -13.72 -11.61
CA TYR A 524 -10.33 -13.37 -12.49
C TYR A 524 -11.66 -13.28 -11.75
N ALA A 525 -11.94 -14.23 -10.85
CA ALA A 525 -13.13 -14.17 -10.01
C ALA A 525 -13.18 -12.89 -9.16
N ASN A 526 -12.07 -12.55 -8.51
CA ASN A 526 -11.95 -11.34 -7.72
C ASN A 526 -12.11 -10.05 -8.56
N ARG A 527 -11.57 -10.04 -9.78
CA ARG A 527 -11.69 -8.90 -10.71
C ARG A 527 -13.15 -8.65 -11.09
N GLU A 528 -13.87 -9.69 -11.50
CA GLU A 528 -15.29 -9.58 -11.82
C GLU A 528 -16.12 -9.18 -10.60
N TRP A 529 -15.78 -9.69 -9.41
CA TRP A 529 -16.44 -9.32 -8.17
C TRP A 529 -16.24 -7.84 -7.83
N ASN A 530 -15.01 -7.37 -7.85
CA ASN A 530 -14.69 -5.98 -7.53
C ASN A 530 -15.40 -5.03 -8.49
N TRP A 531 -15.43 -5.40 -9.79
CA TRP A 531 -16.15 -4.63 -10.79
C TRP A 531 -17.66 -4.64 -10.55
N ALA A 532 -18.25 -5.79 -10.22
CA ALA A 532 -19.66 -5.90 -9.90
C ALA A 532 -20.05 -5.02 -8.71
N VAL A 533 -19.26 -5.06 -7.63
CA VAL A 533 -19.48 -4.22 -6.44
C VAL A 533 -19.34 -2.73 -6.79
N LYS A 534 -18.31 -2.36 -7.58
CA LYS A 534 -18.15 -0.98 -8.05
C LYS A 534 -19.37 -0.50 -8.85
N LYS A 535 -19.84 -1.27 -9.81
CA LYS A 535 -21.01 -0.91 -10.66
C LYS A 535 -22.27 -0.79 -9.82
N ALA A 536 -22.48 -1.67 -8.85
CA ALA A 536 -23.60 -1.60 -7.93
C ALA A 536 -23.52 -0.37 -7.00
N ARG A 537 -22.32 -0.01 -6.53
CA ARG A 537 -22.09 1.20 -5.75
C ARG A 537 -22.35 2.47 -6.58
N ASP A 538 -21.81 2.53 -7.80
CA ASP A 538 -22.00 3.68 -8.70
C ASP A 538 -23.48 3.92 -9.01
N SER A 539 -24.29 2.84 -9.08
CA SER A 539 -25.74 2.90 -9.22
C SER A 539 -26.49 3.05 -7.89
N ARG A 540 -25.80 3.14 -6.75
CA ARG A 540 -26.35 3.23 -5.39
C ARG A 540 -27.27 2.07 -5.01
N ASP A 541 -26.99 0.88 -5.53
CA ASP A 541 -27.78 -0.33 -5.29
C ASP A 541 -27.22 -1.16 -4.12
N GLU A 542 -27.33 -0.60 -2.92
CA GLU A 542 -26.85 -1.26 -1.70
C GLU A 542 -27.51 -2.62 -1.45
N LYS A 543 -28.81 -2.75 -1.81
CA LYS A 543 -29.51 -4.04 -1.65
C LYS A 543 -28.87 -5.14 -2.47
N LEU A 544 -28.46 -4.85 -3.69
CA LEU A 544 -27.76 -5.80 -4.54
C LEU A 544 -26.39 -6.17 -3.95
N ILE A 545 -25.65 -5.20 -3.41
CA ILE A 545 -24.35 -5.45 -2.78
C ILE A 545 -24.53 -6.35 -1.54
N ILE A 546 -25.49 -6.06 -0.67
CA ILE A 546 -25.76 -6.86 0.54
C ILE A 546 -26.19 -8.29 0.16
N ALA A 547 -27.05 -8.42 -0.84
CA ALA A 547 -27.51 -9.74 -1.31
C ALA A 547 -26.34 -10.57 -1.88
N ALA A 548 -25.47 -9.96 -2.69
CA ALA A 548 -24.28 -10.58 -3.23
C ALA A 548 -23.30 -10.96 -2.11
N ALA A 549 -23.03 -10.06 -1.18
CA ALA A 549 -22.17 -10.31 -0.02
C ALA A 549 -22.69 -11.48 0.83
N ARG A 550 -24.01 -11.55 1.08
CA ARG A 550 -24.64 -12.66 1.79
C ARG A 550 -24.47 -13.96 1.04
N GLN A 551 -24.64 -13.97 -0.27
CA GLN A 551 -24.45 -15.18 -1.10
C GLN A 551 -22.99 -15.63 -1.09
N ALA A 552 -22.02 -14.73 -1.22
CA ALA A 552 -20.60 -15.05 -1.11
C ALA A 552 -20.25 -15.60 0.28
N TYR A 553 -20.80 -15.02 1.34
CA TYR A 553 -20.65 -15.52 2.71
C TYR A 553 -21.15 -16.96 2.86
N ASP A 554 -22.39 -17.24 2.38
CA ASP A 554 -23.00 -18.58 2.44
C ASP A 554 -22.18 -19.64 1.66
N MET A 555 -21.45 -19.22 0.63
CA MET A 555 -20.55 -20.08 -0.16
C MET A 555 -19.13 -20.20 0.43
N GLY A 556 -18.82 -19.52 1.53
CA GLY A 556 -17.49 -19.50 2.12
C GLY A 556 -16.49 -18.56 1.45
N TRP A 557 -16.93 -17.72 0.52
CA TRP A 557 -16.09 -16.70 -0.13
C TRP A 557 -16.00 -15.44 0.76
N LEU A 558 -15.43 -15.60 1.96
CA LEU A 558 -15.50 -14.62 3.03
C LEU A 558 -14.78 -13.31 2.70
N ASP A 559 -13.61 -13.37 2.06
CA ASP A 559 -12.85 -12.19 1.70
C ASP A 559 -13.62 -11.27 0.74
N ARG A 560 -14.38 -11.83 -0.18
CA ARG A 560 -15.20 -11.05 -1.12
C ARG A 560 -16.52 -10.58 -0.49
N ALA A 561 -17.10 -11.36 0.41
CA ALA A 561 -18.23 -10.91 1.21
C ALA A 561 -17.86 -9.70 2.08
N ILE A 562 -16.72 -9.76 2.78
CA ILE A 562 -16.15 -8.66 3.56
C ILE A 562 -15.91 -7.43 2.66
N TYR A 563 -15.24 -7.62 1.52
CA TYR A 563 -14.95 -6.52 0.60
C TYR A 563 -16.23 -5.81 0.13
N ALA A 564 -17.28 -6.56 -0.21
CA ALA A 564 -18.52 -5.97 -0.67
C ALA A 564 -19.16 -5.11 0.41
N ILE A 565 -19.21 -5.61 1.65
CA ILE A 565 -19.78 -4.88 2.79
C ILE A 565 -18.94 -3.65 3.17
N ASP A 566 -17.62 -3.76 3.19
CA ASP A 566 -16.71 -2.65 3.48
C ASP A 566 -16.84 -1.51 2.43
N ASN A 567 -17.48 -1.77 1.28
CA ASN A 567 -17.75 -0.81 0.20
C ASN A 567 -19.20 -0.29 0.18
N THR A 568 -19.95 -0.40 1.26
CA THR A 568 -21.30 0.20 1.41
C THR A 568 -21.31 1.29 2.47
N ASP A 569 -22.15 2.32 2.30
CA ASP A 569 -22.21 3.48 3.21
C ASP A 569 -23.04 3.21 4.48
N ASN A 570 -24.01 2.29 4.44
CA ASN A 570 -25.00 2.09 5.49
C ASN A 570 -25.15 0.62 5.87
N VAL A 571 -24.12 0.03 6.48
CA VAL A 571 -24.14 -1.40 6.73
C VAL A 571 -24.58 -1.75 8.14
N ASN A 572 -25.75 -2.35 8.25
CA ASN A 572 -26.24 -3.01 9.43
C ASN A 572 -25.93 -4.52 9.41
N SER A 573 -24.74 -4.92 8.94
CA SER A 573 -24.36 -6.35 8.86
C SER A 573 -22.93 -6.58 9.28
N VAL A 574 -22.67 -6.31 10.55
CA VAL A 574 -21.35 -6.61 11.14
C VAL A 574 -21.03 -8.12 11.07
N ALA A 575 -22.03 -8.99 11.01
CA ALA A 575 -21.82 -10.44 10.88
C ALA A 575 -21.11 -10.85 9.57
N ILE A 576 -21.32 -10.11 8.46
CA ILE A 576 -20.61 -10.36 7.20
C ILE A 576 -19.25 -9.66 7.18
N SER A 577 -19.17 -8.40 7.63
CA SER A 577 -17.91 -7.67 7.63
C SER A 577 -16.89 -8.23 8.64
N HIS A 578 -17.39 -8.83 9.72
CA HIS A 578 -16.59 -9.44 10.78
C HIS A 578 -17.01 -10.89 11.07
N PRO A 579 -16.87 -11.80 10.08
CA PRO A 579 -17.20 -13.21 10.29
C PRO A 579 -16.29 -13.85 11.33
N MET A 580 -16.77 -14.88 12.01
CA MET A 580 -16.01 -15.61 13.01
C MET A 580 -15.83 -17.09 12.63
N PRO A 581 -15.16 -17.41 11.49
CA PRO A 581 -14.86 -18.79 11.14
C PRO A 581 -13.87 -19.38 12.16
N HIS A 582 -13.81 -20.71 12.24
CA HIS A 582 -12.89 -21.45 13.12
C HIS A 582 -12.98 -21.07 14.60
N GLN A 583 -14.15 -20.64 15.11
CA GLN A 583 -14.32 -20.03 16.43
C GLN A 583 -13.76 -20.88 17.57
N SER A 584 -14.04 -22.18 17.60
CA SER A 584 -13.53 -23.09 18.63
C SER A 584 -11.99 -23.18 18.62
N ALA A 585 -11.35 -23.18 17.47
CA ALA A 585 -9.90 -23.18 17.33
C ALA A 585 -9.29 -21.86 17.80
N VAL A 586 -9.85 -20.72 17.34
CA VAL A 586 -9.36 -19.39 17.71
C VAL A 586 -9.46 -19.19 19.22
N VAL A 587 -10.60 -19.50 19.84
CA VAL A 587 -10.80 -19.36 21.29
C VAL A 587 -9.83 -20.26 22.07
N ARG A 588 -9.75 -21.56 21.71
CA ARG A 588 -8.85 -22.51 22.38
C ARG A 588 -7.39 -22.10 22.31
N HIS A 589 -6.90 -21.77 21.13
CA HIS A 589 -5.48 -21.42 20.94
C HIS A 589 -5.14 -20.05 21.51
N SER A 590 -6.06 -19.08 21.48
CA SER A 590 -5.87 -17.79 22.14
C SER A 590 -5.77 -17.94 23.66
N GLN A 591 -6.64 -18.76 24.26
CA GLN A 591 -6.58 -19.06 25.70
C GLN A 591 -5.27 -19.73 26.08
N SER A 592 -4.81 -20.72 25.30
CA SER A 592 -3.53 -21.38 25.51
C SER A 592 -2.33 -20.44 25.38
N ALA A 593 -2.44 -19.41 24.57
CA ALA A 593 -1.41 -18.40 24.37
C ALA A 593 -1.52 -17.19 25.33
N GLY A 594 -2.54 -17.17 26.19
CA GLY A 594 -2.78 -16.07 27.15
C GLY A 594 -3.17 -14.75 26.49
N ILE A 595 -3.83 -14.78 25.31
CA ILE A 595 -4.25 -13.59 24.57
C ILE A 595 -5.77 -13.53 24.39
N ASP A 596 -6.26 -12.33 24.08
CA ASP A 596 -7.69 -12.10 23.77
C ASP A 596 -8.07 -12.69 22.40
N PRO A 597 -9.09 -13.58 22.31
CA PRO A 597 -9.58 -14.10 21.03
C PRO A 597 -10.05 -13.01 20.07
N ALA A 598 -10.60 -11.90 20.55
CA ALA A 598 -11.00 -10.78 19.72
C ALA A 598 -9.80 -10.14 19.00
N TRP A 599 -8.66 -10.06 19.67
CA TRP A 599 -7.42 -9.57 19.07
C TRP A 599 -6.86 -10.56 18.04
N ALA A 600 -6.93 -11.87 18.30
CA ALA A 600 -6.54 -12.89 17.34
C ALA A 600 -7.38 -12.80 16.05
N TYR A 601 -8.70 -12.60 16.17
CA TYR A 601 -9.58 -12.34 15.02
C TYR A 601 -9.22 -11.04 14.29
N GLY A 602 -8.86 -9.99 15.02
CA GLY A 602 -8.40 -8.73 14.45
C GLY A 602 -7.17 -8.91 13.56
N ILE A 603 -6.17 -9.67 14.04
CA ILE A 603 -4.99 -10.05 13.26
C ILE A 603 -5.40 -10.89 12.04
N MET A 604 -6.16 -11.97 12.21
CA MET A 604 -6.53 -12.88 11.13
C MET A 604 -7.31 -12.17 10.01
N ARG A 605 -8.25 -11.28 10.38
CA ARG A 605 -8.98 -10.47 9.39
C ARG A 605 -8.03 -9.55 8.61
N GLN A 606 -7.07 -8.95 9.29
CA GLN A 606 -6.12 -8.02 8.67
C GLN A 606 -5.12 -8.76 7.78
N GLU A 607 -4.70 -10.00 8.14
CA GLU A 607 -3.69 -10.76 7.42
C GLU A 607 -4.24 -11.44 6.15
N SER A 608 -5.40 -12.06 6.22
CA SER A 608 -5.89 -12.91 5.13
C SER A 608 -7.35 -12.69 4.75
N ARG A 609 -8.11 -11.90 5.52
CA ARG A 609 -9.58 -11.90 5.42
C ARG A 609 -10.16 -13.33 5.41
N PHE A 610 -9.52 -14.23 6.19
CA PHE A 610 -9.90 -15.64 6.34
C PHE A 610 -9.66 -16.52 5.12
N VAL A 611 -8.82 -16.12 4.18
CA VAL A 611 -8.38 -16.99 3.06
C VAL A 611 -7.31 -17.94 3.58
N ALA A 612 -7.66 -19.22 3.72
CA ALA A 612 -6.75 -20.24 4.28
C ALA A 612 -5.52 -20.52 3.37
N SER A 613 -5.66 -20.33 2.07
CA SER A 613 -4.60 -20.50 1.07
C SER A 613 -3.78 -19.22 0.83
N ALA A 614 -4.04 -18.14 1.56
CA ALA A 614 -3.34 -16.86 1.33
C ALA A 614 -1.83 -17.01 1.51
N ARG A 615 -1.07 -16.40 0.60
CA ARG A 615 0.38 -16.28 0.65
C ARG A 615 0.80 -14.88 0.21
N SER A 616 1.83 -14.34 0.80
CA SER A 616 2.40 -13.07 0.39
C SER A 616 3.59 -13.27 -0.56
N ASN A 617 3.95 -12.24 -1.32
CA ASN A 617 5.14 -12.26 -2.19
C ASN A 617 6.46 -12.53 -1.45
N VAL A 618 6.48 -12.31 -0.13
CA VAL A 618 7.64 -12.57 0.73
C VAL A 618 7.54 -13.92 1.47
N GLY A 619 6.52 -14.73 1.17
CA GLY A 619 6.38 -16.10 1.64
C GLY A 619 5.58 -16.29 2.93
N ALA A 620 4.94 -15.26 3.49
CA ALA A 620 3.99 -15.44 4.58
C ALA A 620 2.78 -16.25 4.10
N SER A 621 2.22 -17.13 4.93
CA SER A 621 1.16 -18.03 4.47
C SER A 621 0.11 -18.36 5.52
N GLY A 622 -1.08 -18.72 5.03
CA GLY A 622 -2.23 -19.17 5.80
C GLY A 622 -3.06 -18.05 6.43
N LEU A 623 -4.01 -18.41 7.27
CA LEU A 623 -4.98 -17.50 7.89
C LEU A 623 -4.34 -16.34 8.66
N MET A 624 -3.21 -16.60 9.33
CA MET A 624 -2.48 -15.62 10.14
C MET A 624 -1.15 -15.18 9.51
N GLN A 625 -0.90 -15.49 8.24
CA GLN A 625 0.26 -15.06 7.44
C GLN A 625 1.59 -15.25 8.19
N VAL A 626 1.83 -16.46 8.68
CA VAL A 626 3.06 -16.79 9.41
C VAL A 626 4.20 -16.98 8.43
N MET A 627 5.31 -16.25 8.62
CA MET A 627 6.52 -16.38 7.80
C MET A 627 7.20 -17.73 8.03
N PRO A 628 7.84 -18.35 7.01
CA PRO A 628 8.47 -19.68 7.15
C PRO A 628 9.49 -19.77 8.30
N ASP A 629 10.33 -18.75 8.47
CA ASP A 629 11.32 -18.74 9.56
C ASP A 629 10.67 -18.54 10.93
N THR A 630 9.59 -17.75 11.00
CA THR A 630 8.78 -17.64 12.21
C THR A 630 8.10 -18.97 12.53
N ALA A 631 7.57 -19.69 11.54
CA ALA A 631 6.97 -21.01 11.76
C ALA A 631 8.00 -22.05 12.25
N LYS A 632 9.24 -22.02 11.75
CA LYS A 632 10.34 -22.86 12.26
C LYS A 632 10.69 -22.50 13.71
N TYR A 633 10.73 -21.20 14.02
CA TYR A 633 10.97 -20.72 15.39
C TYR A 633 9.87 -21.21 16.34
N ILE A 634 8.59 -21.10 15.95
CA ILE A 634 7.45 -21.56 16.75
C ILE A 634 7.51 -23.07 16.95
N ALA A 635 7.70 -23.85 15.88
CA ALA A 635 7.79 -25.32 15.94
C ALA A 635 8.87 -25.77 16.94
N ARG A 636 10.05 -25.15 16.90
CA ARG A 636 11.15 -25.44 17.82
C ARG A 636 10.75 -25.19 19.29
N ASN A 637 10.09 -24.06 19.56
CA ASN A 637 9.67 -23.72 20.93
C ASN A 637 8.51 -24.60 21.43
N LEU A 638 7.73 -25.16 20.51
CA LEU A 638 6.67 -26.14 20.81
C LEU A 638 7.18 -27.59 20.86
N GLY A 639 8.47 -27.85 20.63
CA GLY A 639 9.05 -29.19 20.59
C GLY A 639 8.59 -30.02 19.36
N GLU A 640 8.22 -29.36 18.26
CA GLU A 640 7.69 -29.99 17.06
C GLU A 640 8.66 -29.97 15.88
N THR A 641 8.60 -30.98 15.03
CA THR A 641 9.27 -30.95 13.73
C THR A 641 8.49 -30.05 12.77
N TYR A 642 9.17 -29.03 12.21
CA TYR A 642 8.59 -28.14 11.23
C TYR A 642 8.23 -28.88 9.93
N SER A 643 7.04 -28.61 9.41
CA SER A 643 6.58 -29.00 8.08
C SER A 643 5.78 -27.84 7.48
N ALA A 644 6.13 -27.40 6.27
CA ALA A 644 5.47 -26.28 5.60
C ALA A 644 3.97 -26.59 5.33
N SER A 645 3.64 -27.79 4.87
CA SER A 645 2.25 -28.20 4.62
C SER A 645 1.42 -28.18 5.89
N ARG A 646 1.98 -28.69 7.01
CA ARG A 646 1.29 -28.67 8.29
C ARG A 646 1.16 -27.25 8.88
N ALA A 647 2.20 -26.42 8.78
CA ALA A 647 2.16 -25.03 9.24
C ALA A 647 1.09 -24.19 8.50
N ASN A 648 0.75 -24.58 7.27
CA ASN A 648 -0.27 -23.93 6.46
C ASN A 648 -1.68 -24.51 6.64
N SER A 649 -1.85 -25.64 7.37
CA SER A 649 -3.19 -26.13 7.69
C SER A 649 -3.92 -25.18 8.64
N GLY A 650 -5.23 -25.02 8.48
CA GLY A 650 -6.02 -24.00 9.17
C GLY A 650 -5.81 -24.00 10.71
N ASP A 651 -5.99 -25.14 11.38
CA ASP A 651 -5.85 -25.23 12.84
C ASP A 651 -4.39 -24.97 13.31
N THR A 652 -3.40 -25.56 12.62
CA THR A 652 -1.98 -25.34 12.98
C THR A 652 -1.56 -23.89 12.72
N ASN A 653 -2.03 -23.27 11.64
CA ASN A 653 -1.73 -21.88 11.33
C ASN A 653 -2.29 -20.93 12.40
N ILE A 654 -3.54 -21.16 12.84
CA ILE A 654 -4.16 -20.43 13.96
C ILE A 654 -3.34 -20.66 15.24
N ARG A 655 -2.97 -21.89 15.57
CA ARG A 655 -2.15 -22.22 16.74
C ARG A 655 -0.79 -21.53 16.71
N TYR A 656 -0.11 -21.55 15.58
CA TYR A 656 1.19 -20.90 15.41
C TYR A 656 1.08 -19.37 15.50
N GLY A 657 0.12 -18.78 14.81
CA GLY A 657 -0.08 -17.34 14.85
C GLY A 657 -0.44 -16.83 16.25
N THR A 658 -1.37 -17.49 16.95
CA THR A 658 -1.76 -17.12 18.31
C THR A 658 -0.62 -17.33 19.31
N TRP A 659 0.15 -18.44 19.20
CA TRP A 659 1.34 -18.65 20.00
C TRP A 659 2.37 -17.52 19.81
N TYR A 660 2.62 -17.14 18.56
CA TYR A 660 3.56 -16.04 18.25
C TYR A 660 3.06 -14.70 18.79
N MET A 661 1.75 -14.43 18.71
CA MET A 661 1.15 -13.26 19.35
C MET A 661 1.44 -13.24 20.85
N GLY A 662 1.24 -14.37 21.54
CA GLY A 662 1.52 -14.50 22.99
C GLY A 662 3.01 -14.31 23.31
N ASP A 663 3.91 -14.89 22.53
CA ASP A 663 5.36 -14.76 22.67
C ASP A 663 5.83 -13.31 22.56
N ILE A 664 5.42 -12.61 21.48
CA ILE A 664 5.77 -11.19 21.31
C ILE A 664 5.07 -10.28 22.31
N PHE A 665 3.84 -10.61 22.72
CA PHE A 665 3.11 -9.87 23.76
C PHE A 665 3.87 -9.89 25.09
N GLY A 666 4.32 -11.09 25.53
CA GLY A 666 5.16 -11.21 26.72
C GLY A 666 6.49 -10.45 26.60
N LYS A 667 7.14 -10.49 25.44
CA LYS A 667 8.41 -9.80 25.16
C LYS A 667 8.30 -8.28 25.06
N LEU A 668 7.09 -7.76 24.83
CA LEU A 668 6.79 -6.35 24.63
C LEU A 668 5.91 -5.78 25.76
N ASN A 669 6.25 -6.10 27.00
CA ASN A 669 5.65 -5.56 28.23
C ASN A 669 4.14 -5.80 28.34
N SER A 670 3.63 -6.88 27.76
CA SER A 670 2.21 -7.19 27.68
C SER A 670 1.36 -6.02 27.14
N GLN A 671 1.92 -5.31 26.17
CA GLN A 671 1.28 -4.14 25.56
C GLN A 671 0.73 -4.50 24.18
N PRO A 672 -0.61 -4.48 23.97
CA PRO A 672 -1.24 -4.99 22.74
C PRO A 672 -0.82 -4.22 21.48
N VAL A 673 -0.65 -2.91 21.58
CA VAL A 673 -0.27 -2.06 20.42
C VAL A 673 1.17 -2.35 20.00
N LEU A 674 2.10 -2.51 20.98
CA LEU A 674 3.49 -2.89 20.67
C LEU A 674 3.54 -4.27 20.04
N ALA A 675 2.82 -5.24 20.62
CA ALA A 675 2.79 -6.60 20.10
C ALA A 675 2.18 -6.65 18.69
N THR A 676 1.14 -5.85 18.42
CA THR A 676 0.56 -5.72 17.07
C THR A 676 1.55 -5.11 16.07
N ALA A 677 2.25 -4.05 16.45
CA ALA A 677 3.31 -3.47 15.63
C ALA A 677 4.46 -4.47 15.42
N GLY A 678 4.81 -5.23 16.46
CA GLY A 678 5.84 -6.27 16.41
C GLY A 678 5.46 -7.46 15.54
N TYR A 679 4.18 -7.82 15.45
CA TYR A 679 3.70 -8.88 14.56
C TYR A 679 3.92 -8.52 13.09
N ASN A 680 3.63 -7.29 12.70
CA ASN A 680 3.76 -6.81 11.32
C ASN A 680 5.20 -6.41 10.95
N ALA A 681 5.88 -5.63 11.78
CA ALA A 681 7.18 -5.05 11.46
C ALA A 681 8.37 -5.74 12.17
N GLY A 682 8.11 -6.72 13.01
CA GLY A 682 9.08 -7.35 13.87
C GLY A 682 9.24 -6.64 15.23
N PRO A 683 9.50 -7.42 16.31
CA PRO A 683 9.53 -6.89 17.68
C PRO A 683 10.62 -5.83 17.90
N ASN A 684 11.75 -5.92 17.19
CA ASN A 684 12.82 -4.94 17.31
C ASN A 684 12.41 -3.55 16.83
N ASN A 685 11.66 -3.46 15.73
CA ASN A 685 11.13 -2.19 15.23
C ASN A 685 10.11 -1.61 16.22
N ALA A 686 9.19 -2.43 16.74
CA ALA A 686 8.23 -1.98 17.74
C ALA A 686 8.93 -1.40 18.98
N LYS A 687 10.00 -2.04 19.47
CA LYS A 687 10.82 -1.53 20.58
C LYS A 687 11.48 -0.19 20.27
N ARG A 688 12.05 -0.03 19.07
CA ARG A 688 12.70 1.23 18.66
C ARG A 688 11.74 2.42 18.65
N TRP A 689 10.47 2.19 18.41
CA TRP A 689 9.46 3.24 18.36
C TRP A 689 8.86 3.57 19.74
N GLN A 690 9.24 2.85 20.80
CA GLN A 690 8.82 3.19 22.17
C GLN A 690 9.37 4.57 22.59
N PRO A 691 8.73 5.26 23.53
CA PRO A 691 9.32 6.47 24.12
C PRO A 691 10.61 6.11 24.87
N SER A 692 11.57 7.02 24.88
CA SER A 692 12.85 6.82 25.57
C SER A 692 12.72 6.91 27.10
N TYR A 693 11.67 7.57 27.59
CA TYR A 693 11.36 7.73 29.01
C TYR A 693 9.85 7.95 29.22
N GLY A 694 9.39 7.61 30.42
CA GLY A 694 7.98 7.77 30.79
C GLY A 694 7.05 6.79 30.08
N SER A 695 5.88 7.26 29.69
CA SER A 695 4.90 6.51 28.92
C SER A 695 4.22 7.42 27.91
N LEU A 696 3.73 6.85 26.82
CA LEU A 696 3.02 7.56 25.76
C LEU A 696 1.60 7.00 25.62
N ALA A 697 0.60 7.86 25.43
CA ALA A 697 -0.74 7.39 25.10
C ALA A 697 -0.68 6.54 23.81
N ALA A 698 -1.41 5.43 23.79
CA ALA A 698 -1.25 4.47 22.69
C ALA A 698 -1.70 5.04 21.34
N ASP A 699 -2.68 5.96 21.30
CA ASP A 699 -3.07 6.67 20.09
C ASP A 699 -1.92 7.53 19.51
N GLN A 700 -1.18 8.23 20.38
CA GLN A 700 0.00 9.02 19.99
C GLN A 700 1.14 8.13 19.49
N TYR A 701 1.36 6.99 20.16
CA TYR A 701 2.34 6.00 19.70
C TYR A 701 1.99 5.48 18.30
N VAL A 702 0.75 5.03 18.11
CA VAL A 702 0.28 4.50 16.82
C VAL A 702 0.45 5.52 15.70
N GLU A 703 0.05 6.78 15.94
CA GLU A 703 0.18 7.83 14.93
C GLU A 703 1.64 8.12 14.59
N SER A 704 2.54 7.96 15.52
CA SER A 704 3.97 8.20 15.33
C SER A 704 4.76 6.98 14.84
N ILE A 705 4.14 5.84 14.58
CA ILE A 705 4.81 4.70 13.95
C ILE A 705 5.34 5.13 12.59
N ALA A 706 6.64 4.95 12.41
CA ALA A 706 7.36 5.47 11.25
C ALA A 706 6.97 4.77 9.93
N PHE A 707 6.70 3.47 9.95
CA PHE A 707 6.26 2.73 8.77
C PHE A 707 4.77 2.95 8.53
N PRO A 708 4.36 3.64 7.45
CA PRO A 708 2.95 3.90 7.17
C PRO A 708 2.11 2.62 7.12
N GLU A 709 2.69 1.55 6.58
CA GLU A 709 2.07 0.23 6.55
C GLU A 709 1.76 -0.29 7.95
N THR A 710 2.74 -0.32 8.84
CA THR A 710 2.56 -0.81 10.21
C THR A 710 1.63 0.09 11.02
N ARG A 711 1.71 1.41 10.81
CA ARG A 711 0.81 2.39 11.44
C ARG A 711 -0.66 2.07 11.10
N ASN A 712 -0.96 1.87 9.82
CA ASN A 712 -2.31 1.50 9.38
C ASN A 712 -2.72 0.11 9.83
N TYR A 713 -1.78 -0.85 9.81
CA TYR A 713 -2.01 -2.21 10.32
C TYR A 713 -2.47 -2.20 11.77
N VAL A 714 -1.76 -1.50 12.64
CA VAL A 714 -2.13 -1.40 14.06
C VAL A 714 -3.51 -0.77 14.25
N LYS A 715 -3.81 0.32 13.54
CA LYS A 715 -5.14 0.96 13.57
C LYS A 715 -6.23 -0.04 13.21
N ARG A 716 -6.08 -0.75 12.09
CA ARG A 716 -7.07 -1.73 11.60
C ARG A 716 -7.22 -2.93 12.54
N VAL A 717 -6.14 -3.45 13.08
CA VAL A 717 -6.21 -4.57 14.03
C VAL A 717 -6.93 -4.15 15.32
N MET A 718 -6.64 -2.96 15.88
CA MET A 718 -7.31 -2.47 17.09
C MET A 718 -8.79 -2.16 16.85
N GLU A 719 -9.14 -1.60 15.71
CA GLU A 719 -10.52 -1.43 15.23
C GLU A 719 -11.25 -2.77 15.18
N ASN A 720 -10.72 -3.72 14.40
CA ASN A 720 -11.30 -5.05 14.25
C ASN A 720 -11.44 -5.78 15.61
N ALA A 721 -10.40 -5.75 16.44
CA ALA A 721 -10.42 -6.38 17.76
C ALA A 721 -11.50 -5.79 18.67
N THR A 722 -11.77 -4.48 18.58
CA THR A 722 -12.85 -3.84 19.34
C THR A 722 -14.21 -4.31 18.86
N ILE A 723 -14.41 -4.43 17.54
CA ILE A 723 -15.66 -4.93 16.95
C ILE A 723 -15.89 -6.41 17.32
N TYR A 724 -14.85 -7.25 17.17
CA TYR A 724 -14.92 -8.67 17.59
C TYR A 724 -15.16 -8.84 19.08
N SER A 725 -14.63 -7.94 19.92
CA SER A 725 -14.91 -7.96 21.37
C SER A 725 -16.39 -7.81 21.65
N SER A 726 -17.05 -6.86 20.99
CA SER A 726 -18.51 -6.67 21.13
C SER A 726 -19.29 -7.88 20.59
N LEU A 727 -18.88 -8.48 19.46
CA LEU A 727 -19.48 -9.71 18.92
C LEU A 727 -19.33 -10.92 19.83
N LEU A 728 -18.25 -10.98 20.62
CA LEU A 728 -17.98 -12.03 21.62
C LEU A 728 -18.61 -11.72 22.99
N GLY A 729 -19.47 -10.68 23.08
CA GLY A 729 -20.14 -10.29 24.32
C GLY A 729 -19.22 -9.62 25.35
N ARG A 730 -18.11 -9.06 24.93
CA ARG A 730 -17.15 -8.35 25.78
C ARG A 730 -17.11 -6.88 25.35
N ASP A 731 -17.63 -6.01 26.19
CA ASP A 731 -17.70 -4.57 25.87
C ASP A 731 -16.44 -3.86 26.38
N GLN A 732 -15.40 -3.82 25.53
CA GLN A 732 -14.14 -3.16 25.84
C GLN A 732 -13.92 -1.97 24.91
N PRO A 733 -13.83 -0.73 25.45
CA PRO A 733 -13.47 0.45 24.66
C PRO A 733 -12.12 0.30 23.97
N ILE A 734 -11.97 0.88 22.77
CA ILE A 734 -10.71 0.81 22.02
C ILE A 734 -9.55 1.47 22.78
N SER A 735 -9.80 2.60 23.46
CA SER A 735 -8.77 3.28 24.27
C SER A 735 -8.29 2.43 25.45
N GLN A 736 -9.19 1.69 26.09
CA GLN A 736 -8.84 0.76 27.17
C GLN A 736 -8.05 -0.44 26.64
N ARG A 737 -8.43 -0.99 25.46
CA ARG A 737 -7.70 -2.06 24.79
C ARG A 737 -6.28 -1.64 24.43
N MET A 738 -6.11 -0.43 23.95
CA MET A 738 -4.82 0.09 23.54
C MET A 738 -3.92 0.52 24.71
N GLY A 739 -4.51 1.09 25.76
CA GLY A 739 -3.80 1.51 26.98
C GLY A 739 -2.75 2.59 26.75
N THR A 740 -1.61 2.45 27.42
CA THR A 740 -0.43 3.30 27.28
C THR A 740 0.80 2.47 26.92
N VAL A 741 1.69 3.05 26.13
CA VAL A 741 2.96 2.41 25.73
C VAL A 741 4.07 2.86 26.69
N PRO A 742 4.70 1.94 27.42
CA PRO A 742 5.80 2.28 28.33
C PRO A 742 7.08 2.64 27.55
N ALA A 743 8.03 3.27 28.24
CA ALA A 743 9.37 3.50 27.70
C ALA A 743 10.08 2.18 27.38
N ALA A 744 11.02 2.27 26.43
CA ALA A 744 11.99 1.20 26.20
C ALA A 744 12.99 1.19 27.39
N PHE A 745 13.17 0.04 28.01
CA PHE A 745 14.16 -0.15 29.08
C PHE A 745 15.51 -0.52 28.49
#